data_c50665a1be47a1ea98ac0082542a9ea3
#
_entry.id   c50665a1be47a1ea98ac0082542a9ea3
#
_cell.length_a   1.000
_cell.length_b   1.000
_cell.length_c   1.000
_cell.angle_alpha   90.00
_cell.angle_beta   90.00
_cell.angle_gamma   90.00
#
_symmetry.space_group_name_H-M   'P 1'
#
loop_
_entity.id
_entity.type
_entity.pdbx_description
1 polymer ?
#
loop_
_entity_poly.entity_id
_entity_poly.type
_entity_poly.pdbx_seq_one_letter_code
_entity_poly.pdbx_strand_id
1 'polypeptide(L)'
;MIEDYRSAQRAGQRAYRANVARGQSPYLAVLDDILTDVDIVAQEPLGLVDIPAESIVGTKTAGRHTAFASNFMPLLDDDTEFAVKWSNLCDAHLEEGIHTPIIAFEYLNKFYVQEGNKRVSVLKYYEAVKIPGTVTRLIPAKNDTLENKLYYEFLDFYKFSRINYVSFSRLGGYAKLQALACKATGEAWTDDDRLNFSSLYTMFSQQFYALGGGSLGLTPGDALLVYLSVYRYADACESTPTKVRENLARLWDEVKILAEPHAVELLLEPKQSSEPLLSKLNIFSSRPSELRVVFLHEHNAQTSAWVRGQDKGRAALVKAFPDKLYVSCRENINPEVDAEQVLEEVAHDHADIVFTTSARMHTACLKVAAQHPKTRFLNCSLNAPHPLVRTYYPRTYEVTYLLGMLAGIVSHSDKVGYVAANPVYGVPAAINAFAQGVRAVRPDSRVVLRWACLCDAAHPQDFSDRKDIEVFYSQDFREPEGTYRDYGLCRRLPDGVLQPLGLPEWRWDVFFTEIVRSVFAGTWDSAPGGRAINYWWGLKSGAERVEYPTRLNDGTMQLLKMAERQLCDGEIQVFPTESYGQGHALHHAASGIYTPKELMEMDWLEECVEGELPSYDELDAKTRSLLNVNGLDIVKGTPQ
;
A
#
# COMPACT_ATOMS: atom_id res chain seq x y z
N MET A 1 21.85 45.35 -6.03
CA MET A 1 22.84 46.21 -5.38
C MET A 1 22.62 46.24 -3.85
N ILE A 2 22.90 47.33 -3.09
CA ILE A 2 22.76 47.32 -1.61
C ILE A 2 21.30 47.13 -1.15
N GLU A 3 20.33 47.52 -1.97
CA GLU A 3 18.91 47.34 -1.68
C GLU A 3 18.51 45.84 -1.74
N ASP A 4 19.08 45.06 -2.67
CA ASP A 4 18.87 43.62 -2.76
C ASP A 4 19.46 42.94 -1.53
N TYR A 5 20.68 43.36 -1.12
CA TYR A 5 21.27 42.87 0.11
C TYR A 5 20.38 43.13 1.33
N ARG A 6 19.86 44.34 1.50
CA ARG A 6 18.95 44.71 2.59
C ARG A 6 17.64 43.90 2.52
N SER A 7 17.15 43.62 1.33
CA SER A 7 15.95 42.78 1.14
C SER A 7 16.22 41.35 1.54
N ALA A 8 17.35 40.78 1.09
CA ALA A 8 17.81 39.46 1.48
C ALA A 8 18.07 39.34 2.99
N GLN A 9 18.71 40.35 3.61
CA GLN A 9 18.95 40.39 5.05
C GLN A 9 17.64 40.40 5.84
N ARG A 10 16.63 41.19 5.41
CA ARG A 10 15.28 41.15 6.04
C ARG A 10 14.64 39.78 5.94
N ALA A 11 14.81 39.08 4.82
CA ALA A 11 14.34 37.69 4.66
C ALA A 11 15.10 36.74 5.61
N GLY A 12 16.41 36.90 5.75
CA GLY A 12 17.24 36.17 6.71
C GLY A 12 16.80 36.38 8.16
N GLN A 13 16.60 37.65 8.56
CA GLN A 13 16.13 37.98 9.91
C GLN A 13 14.74 37.43 10.23
N ARG A 14 13.83 37.38 9.23
CA ARG A 14 12.51 36.74 9.39
C ARG A 14 12.64 35.24 9.62
N ALA A 15 13.46 34.56 8.80
CA ALA A 15 13.71 33.13 8.95
C ALA A 15 14.39 32.80 10.29
N TYR A 16 15.36 33.61 10.70
CA TYR A 16 16.02 33.51 12.00
C TYR A 16 15.00 33.54 13.16
N ARG A 17 14.15 34.60 13.21
CA ARG A 17 13.13 34.73 14.26
C ARG A 17 12.11 33.60 14.24
N ALA A 18 11.70 33.16 13.07
CA ALA A 18 10.75 32.03 12.93
C ALA A 18 11.33 30.74 13.48
N ASN A 19 12.60 30.45 13.22
CA ASN A 19 13.24 29.22 13.74
C ASN A 19 13.47 29.30 15.26
N VAL A 20 13.91 30.43 15.77
CA VAL A 20 14.04 30.65 17.23
C VAL A 20 12.71 30.42 17.93
N ALA A 21 11.61 30.97 17.38
CA ALA A 21 10.27 30.79 17.94
C ALA A 21 9.79 29.32 17.93
N ARG A 22 10.33 28.49 17.04
CA ARG A 22 10.06 27.05 16.95
C ARG A 22 11.04 26.18 17.74
N GLY A 23 12.01 26.78 18.42
CA GLY A 23 13.08 26.05 19.12
C GLY A 23 14.08 25.35 18.19
N GLN A 24 14.16 25.79 16.92
CA GLN A 24 15.08 25.23 15.92
C GLN A 24 16.33 26.11 15.76
N SER A 25 17.43 25.50 15.27
CA SER A 25 18.63 26.27 14.96
C SER A 25 18.33 27.34 13.90
N PRO A 26 18.63 28.62 14.17
CA PRO A 26 18.35 29.69 13.21
C PRO A 26 19.41 29.80 12.10
N TYR A 27 20.53 29.11 12.23
CA TYR A 27 21.68 29.16 11.32
C TYR A 27 21.72 27.98 10.35
N LEU A 28 22.68 28.02 9.41
CA LEU A 28 22.95 26.88 8.52
C LEU A 28 23.36 25.65 9.33
N ALA A 29 22.87 24.51 8.92
CA ALA A 29 23.35 23.22 9.45
C ALA A 29 24.82 23.01 9.08
N VAL A 30 25.60 22.43 9.98
CA VAL A 30 27.03 22.13 9.78
C VAL A 30 27.22 20.62 9.64
N LEU A 31 27.73 20.19 8.48
CA LEU A 31 27.89 18.78 8.19
C LEU A 31 28.91 18.11 9.13
N ASP A 32 30.02 18.79 9.44
CA ASP A 32 31.06 18.21 10.31
C ASP A 32 30.49 17.93 11.73
N ASP A 33 29.55 18.76 12.21
CA ASP A 33 28.87 18.51 13.49
C ASP A 33 27.90 17.31 13.40
N ILE A 34 27.21 17.16 12.28
CA ILE A 34 26.28 16.04 12.02
C ILE A 34 27.05 14.71 11.94
N LEU A 35 28.25 14.74 11.38
CA LEU A 35 29.06 13.53 11.16
C LEU A 35 29.91 13.10 12.38
N THR A 36 29.82 13.82 13.50
CA THR A 36 30.69 13.56 14.66
C THR A 36 30.61 12.11 15.15
N ASP A 37 29.44 11.50 15.12
CA ASP A 37 29.18 10.13 15.57
C ASP A 37 28.69 9.21 14.44
N VAL A 38 29.03 9.54 13.18
CA VAL A 38 28.56 8.78 12.00
C VAL A 38 29.73 8.11 11.29
N ASP A 39 29.63 6.80 11.11
CA ASP A 39 30.57 6.04 10.31
C ASP A 39 30.27 6.22 8.81
N ILE A 40 31.22 6.82 8.09
CA ILE A 40 31.17 6.95 6.63
C ILE A 40 31.92 5.80 6.00
N VAL A 41 31.21 4.91 5.31
CA VAL A 41 31.78 3.70 4.69
C VAL A 41 32.34 3.94 3.29
N ALA A 42 31.87 4.98 2.58
CA ALA A 42 32.39 5.34 1.26
C ALA A 42 32.23 6.83 0.95
N GLN A 43 33.10 7.32 0.06
CA GLN A 43 33.03 8.66 -0.52
C GLN A 43 33.05 8.51 -2.04
N GLU A 44 32.00 8.96 -2.72
CA GLU A 44 31.87 8.85 -4.16
C GLU A 44 31.86 10.23 -4.84
N PRO A 45 32.81 10.53 -5.73
CA PRO A 45 32.75 11.76 -6.52
C PRO A 45 31.63 11.63 -7.57
N LEU A 46 30.60 12.48 -7.47
CA LEU A 46 29.52 12.55 -8.46
C LEU A 46 29.86 13.43 -9.65
N GLY A 47 30.93 14.23 -9.55
CA GLY A 47 31.29 15.22 -10.56
C GLY A 47 30.38 16.45 -10.54
N LEU A 48 30.16 17.04 -11.72
CA LEU A 48 29.28 18.17 -11.88
C LEU A 48 27.80 17.70 -11.89
N VAL A 49 27.01 18.21 -10.97
CA VAL A 49 25.60 17.86 -10.75
C VAL A 49 24.75 19.12 -10.63
N ASP A 50 23.58 19.11 -11.22
CA ASP A 50 22.56 20.11 -10.96
C ASP A 50 21.84 19.80 -9.65
N ILE A 51 22.16 20.55 -8.60
CA ILE A 51 21.64 20.35 -7.26
C ILE A 51 20.32 21.12 -7.12
N PRO A 52 19.21 20.45 -6.70
CA PRO A 52 17.98 21.17 -6.34
C PRO A 52 18.27 22.21 -5.25
N ALA A 53 17.93 23.47 -5.48
CA ALA A 53 18.27 24.55 -4.54
C ALA A 53 17.65 24.31 -3.15
N GLU A 54 16.48 23.69 -3.08
CA GLU A 54 15.82 23.31 -1.82
C GLU A 54 16.61 22.27 -1.02
N SER A 55 17.31 21.34 -1.70
CA SER A 55 18.11 20.31 -1.06
C SER A 55 19.45 20.80 -0.49
N ILE A 56 19.86 22.04 -0.78
CA ILE A 56 21.04 22.67 -0.17
C ILE A 56 20.62 23.27 1.18
N VAL A 57 21.00 22.56 2.26
CA VAL A 57 20.50 22.85 3.62
C VAL A 57 21.56 23.42 4.57
N GLY A 58 22.85 23.34 4.21
CA GLY A 58 23.88 23.71 5.14
C GLY A 58 25.25 23.93 4.52
N THR A 59 26.24 24.08 5.39
CA THR A 59 27.66 24.23 5.05
C THR A 59 28.46 23.05 5.62
N LYS A 60 29.63 22.75 5.01
CA LYS A 60 30.48 21.68 5.51
C LYS A 60 31.06 21.99 6.87
N THR A 61 31.60 23.19 7.06
CA THR A 61 32.33 23.61 8.26
C THR A 61 31.64 24.77 9.00
N ALA A 62 31.85 24.89 10.30
CA ALA A 62 31.27 25.93 11.15
C ALA A 62 31.79 27.37 10.88
N GLY A 63 32.83 27.56 10.08
CA GLY A 63 33.61 28.78 9.99
C GLY A 63 32.84 30.06 9.68
N ARG A 64 31.69 30.00 9.01
CA ARG A 64 30.84 31.17 8.68
C ARG A 64 29.36 30.86 8.67
N HIS A 65 28.94 29.77 9.32
CA HIS A 65 27.54 29.34 9.32
C HIS A 65 26.61 30.41 9.92
N THR A 66 27.08 31.20 10.89
CA THR A 66 26.32 32.27 11.55
C THR A 66 26.18 33.56 10.70
N ALA A 67 26.88 33.65 9.59
CA ALA A 67 26.71 34.76 8.65
C ALA A 67 25.41 34.67 7.83
N PHE A 68 24.78 33.50 7.88
CA PHE A 68 23.55 33.17 7.15
C PHE A 68 22.48 32.63 8.10
N ALA A 69 21.23 32.94 7.81
CA ALA A 69 20.09 32.20 8.36
C ALA A 69 19.98 30.81 7.70
N SER A 70 19.17 29.94 8.27
CA SER A 70 18.93 28.57 7.77
C SER A 70 18.48 28.50 6.30
N ASN A 71 17.90 29.57 5.77
CA ASN A 71 17.49 29.71 4.36
C ASN A 71 18.60 30.29 3.45
N PHE A 72 19.85 30.36 3.90
CA PHE A 72 21.01 30.95 3.23
C PHE A 72 20.93 32.50 3.06
N MET A 73 19.91 33.18 3.56
CA MET A 73 19.87 34.61 3.49
C MET A 73 20.82 35.25 4.49
N PRO A 74 21.46 36.39 4.14
CA PRO A 74 22.48 37.01 4.99
C PRO A 74 21.90 37.58 6.31
N LEU A 75 22.72 37.56 7.37
CA LEU A 75 22.38 38.10 8.69
C LEU A 75 23.29 39.29 9.08
N LEU A 76 24.47 39.40 8.45
CA LEU A 76 25.43 40.47 8.78
C LEU A 76 24.96 41.84 8.29
N ASP A 77 25.47 42.89 8.91
CA ASP A 77 25.08 44.27 8.56
C ASP A 77 25.60 44.69 7.19
N ASP A 78 24.95 45.68 6.60
CA ASP A 78 25.17 46.14 5.23
C ASP A 78 26.45 46.95 5.02
N ASP A 79 27.14 47.36 6.09
CA ASP A 79 28.45 48.05 6.09
C ASP A 79 29.64 47.08 6.09
N THR A 80 29.40 45.77 6.05
CA THR A 80 30.44 44.75 6.11
C THR A 80 31.05 44.43 4.74
N GLU A 81 32.31 43.96 4.73
CA GLU A 81 32.94 43.41 3.52
C GLU A 81 32.13 42.23 2.94
N PHE A 82 31.42 41.53 3.80
CA PHE A 82 30.52 40.48 3.39
C PHE A 82 29.39 40.98 2.49
N ALA A 83 28.75 42.10 2.89
CA ALA A 83 27.66 42.71 2.14
C ALA A 83 28.13 43.23 0.78
N VAL A 84 29.31 43.85 0.73
CA VAL A 84 29.92 44.32 -0.54
C VAL A 84 30.14 43.15 -1.49
N LYS A 85 30.75 42.05 -1.01
CA LYS A 85 31.01 40.83 -1.84
C LYS A 85 29.72 40.15 -2.28
N TRP A 86 28.69 40.15 -1.44
CA TRP A 86 27.39 39.61 -1.78
C TRP A 86 26.67 40.43 -2.86
N SER A 87 26.72 41.77 -2.72
CA SER A 87 26.14 42.70 -3.70
C SER A 87 26.83 42.61 -5.06
N ASN A 88 28.16 42.51 -5.08
CA ASN A 88 28.91 42.33 -6.32
C ASN A 88 28.53 41.00 -7.04
N LEU A 89 28.22 39.93 -6.27
CA LEU A 89 27.71 38.69 -6.86
C LEU A 89 26.28 38.83 -7.42
N CYS A 90 25.44 39.67 -6.81
CA CYS A 90 24.14 40.02 -7.38
C CYS A 90 24.28 40.71 -8.73
N ASP A 91 25.18 41.74 -8.79
CA ASP A 91 25.40 42.46 -10.03
C ASP A 91 25.93 41.52 -11.13
N ALA A 92 26.90 40.69 -10.82
CA ALA A 92 27.41 39.68 -11.77
C ALA A 92 26.31 38.71 -12.19
N HIS A 93 25.42 38.30 -11.29
CA HIS A 93 24.29 37.41 -11.61
C HIS A 93 23.31 38.08 -12.60
N LEU A 94 23.03 39.35 -12.42
CA LEU A 94 22.11 40.08 -13.29
C LEU A 94 22.72 40.41 -14.67
N GLU A 95 24.06 40.59 -14.75
CA GLU A 95 24.76 40.95 -15.98
C GLU A 95 25.09 39.69 -16.82
N GLU A 96 25.68 38.67 -16.22
CA GLU A 96 26.25 37.54 -16.93
C GLU A 96 25.75 36.16 -16.44
N GLY A 97 25.09 36.12 -15.28
CA GLY A 97 24.75 34.91 -14.57
C GLY A 97 25.91 34.33 -13.73
N ILE A 98 25.60 33.56 -12.74
CA ILE A 98 26.61 32.83 -11.93
C ILE A 98 26.78 31.42 -12.51
N HIS A 99 27.86 31.21 -13.28
CA HIS A 99 28.17 29.94 -13.94
C HIS A 99 29.18 29.09 -13.19
N THR A 100 29.93 29.64 -12.24
CA THR A 100 30.94 28.91 -11.48
C THR A 100 30.28 27.92 -10.52
N PRO A 101 30.50 26.59 -10.69
CA PRO A 101 29.92 25.59 -9.80
C PRO A 101 30.31 25.79 -8.35
N ILE A 102 29.44 25.44 -7.43
CA ILE A 102 29.79 25.33 -6.01
C ILE A 102 30.52 24.00 -5.74
N ILE A 103 31.21 23.90 -4.60
CA ILE A 103 31.73 22.64 -4.12
C ILE A 103 30.87 22.22 -2.93
N ALA A 104 30.30 21.01 -2.98
CA ALA A 104 29.39 20.52 -1.97
C ALA A 104 29.60 19.04 -1.65
N PHE A 105 29.17 18.66 -0.45
CA PHE A 105 29.01 17.26 -0.05
C PHE A 105 27.54 16.89 -0.02
N GLU A 106 27.23 15.71 -0.48
CA GLU A 106 25.90 15.11 -0.33
C GLU A 106 25.94 14.09 0.80
N TYR A 107 24.99 14.20 1.74
CA TYR A 107 24.74 13.27 2.83
C TYR A 107 23.23 13.12 3.04
N LEU A 108 22.72 11.90 2.93
CA LEU A 108 21.29 11.56 3.08
C LEU A 108 20.38 12.45 2.21
N ASN A 109 20.72 12.60 0.92
CA ASN A 109 20.02 13.45 -0.07
C ASN A 109 19.97 14.95 0.26
N LYS A 110 20.76 15.41 1.22
CA LYS A 110 20.95 16.82 1.58
C LYS A 110 22.33 17.27 1.18
N PHE A 111 22.44 18.51 0.73
CA PHE A 111 23.70 19.05 0.24
C PHE A 111 24.24 20.13 1.18
N TYR A 112 25.53 20.05 1.45
CA TYR A 112 26.26 20.93 2.36
C TYR A 112 27.41 21.58 1.62
N VAL A 113 27.41 22.90 1.56
CA VAL A 113 28.34 23.67 0.76
C VAL A 113 29.70 23.76 1.45
N GLN A 114 30.75 23.34 0.77
CA GLN A 114 32.12 23.55 1.20
C GLN A 114 32.62 24.91 0.70
N GLU A 115 32.36 25.23 -0.59
CA GLU A 115 32.74 26.49 -1.21
C GLU A 115 31.59 27.05 -2.04
N GLY A 116 31.30 28.33 -1.85
CA GLY A 116 30.28 29.03 -2.62
C GLY A 116 29.03 29.45 -1.84
N ASN A 117 29.03 29.48 -0.50
CA ASN A 117 27.86 29.85 0.31
C ASN A 117 27.21 31.17 -0.13
N LYS A 118 27.99 32.18 -0.54
CA LYS A 118 27.45 33.47 -1.04
C LYS A 118 26.79 33.28 -2.41
N ARG A 119 27.35 32.41 -3.29
CA ARG A 119 26.74 32.06 -4.59
C ARG A 119 25.39 31.41 -4.38
N VAL A 120 25.32 30.43 -3.46
CA VAL A 120 24.03 29.79 -3.08
C VAL A 120 23.06 30.83 -2.53
N SER A 121 23.51 31.76 -1.68
CA SER A 121 22.68 32.81 -1.11
C SER A 121 22.04 33.71 -2.19
N VAL A 122 22.84 34.18 -3.13
CA VAL A 122 22.36 34.99 -4.25
C VAL A 122 21.41 34.21 -5.15
N LEU A 123 21.79 32.99 -5.54
CA LEU A 123 20.93 32.16 -6.40
C LEU A 123 19.60 31.79 -5.75
N LYS A 124 19.58 31.50 -4.44
CA LYS A 124 18.33 31.28 -3.69
C LYS A 124 17.50 32.58 -3.55
N TYR A 125 18.14 33.74 -3.43
CA TYR A 125 17.44 35.01 -3.40
C TYR A 125 16.68 35.30 -4.69
N TYR A 126 17.24 34.88 -5.84
CA TYR A 126 16.60 34.94 -7.17
C TYR A 126 15.81 33.67 -7.52
N GLU A 127 15.44 32.87 -6.54
CA GLU A 127 14.56 31.71 -6.68
C GLU A 127 15.06 30.66 -7.71
N ALA A 128 16.38 30.48 -7.79
CA ALA A 128 16.96 29.45 -8.64
C ALA A 128 16.43 28.06 -8.25
N VAL A 129 15.95 27.30 -9.24
CA VAL A 129 15.43 25.94 -9.04
C VAL A 129 16.58 24.94 -8.84
N LYS A 130 17.68 25.13 -9.59
CA LYS A 130 18.86 24.25 -9.54
C LYS A 130 20.14 25.10 -9.47
N ILE A 131 21.15 24.57 -8.79
CA ILE A 131 22.46 25.21 -8.65
C ILE A 131 23.53 24.20 -9.07
N PRO A 132 24.39 24.52 -10.07
CA PRO A 132 25.44 23.61 -10.49
C PRO A 132 26.52 23.49 -9.41
N GLY A 133 26.91 22.26 -9.11
CA GLY A 133 27.91 21.97 -8.09
C GLY A 133 28.75 20.73 -8.40
N THR A 134 30.05 20.78 -8.03
CA THR A 134 30.90 19.59 -7.96
C THR A 134 30.64 18.92 -6.62
N VAL A 135 30.10 17.71 -6.66
CA VAL A 135 29.59 17.03 -5.47
C VAL A 135 30.39 15.79 -5.14
N THR A 136 30.69 15.60 -3.86
CA THR A 136 31.16 14.33 -3.28
C THR A 136 30.06 13.78 -2.37
N ARG A 137 29.62 12.55 -2.63
CA ARG A 137 28.63 11.82 -1.83
C ARG A 137 29.31 11.11 -0.66
N LEU A 138 28.75 11.27 0.54
CA LEU A 138 29.17 10.56 1.74
C LEU A 138 28.15 9.47 2.07
N ILE A 139 28.57 8.22 2.02
CA ILE A 139 27.68 7.07 2.28
C ILE A 139 27.90 6.61 3.72
N PRO A 140 26.89 6.76 4.61
CA PRO A 140 26.97 6.27 5.99
C PRO A 140 26.88 4.74 6.04
N ALA A 141 27.31 4.14 7.15
CA ALA A 141 27.03 2.73 7.41
C ALA A 141 25.52 2.46 7.48
N LYS A 142 25.09 1.25 7.07
CA LYS A 142 23.70 0.83 7.19
C LYS A 142 23.28 0.75 8.66
N ASN A 143 22.10 1.28 8.96
CA ASN A 143 21.48 1.17 10.27
C ASN A 143 19.95 1.04 10.13
N ASP A 144 19.26 0.83 11.27
CA ASP A 144 17.81 0.55 11.26
C ASP A 144 16.91 1.78 11.20
N THR A 145 17.47 2.99 11.11
CA THR A 145 16.65 4.20 10.99
C THR A 145 15.98 4.27 9.63
N LEU A 146 14.74 4.76 9.61
CA LEU A 146 13.96 4.94 8.37
C LEU A 146 14.71 5.82 7.36
N GLU A 147 15.34 6.92 7.82
CA GLU A 147 16.09 7.84 6.94
C GLU A 147 17.26 7.14 6.24
N ASN A 148 17.99 6.26 6.95
CA ASN A 148 19.08 5.49 6.37
C ASN A 148 18.58 4.43 5.39
N LYS A 149 17.51 3.70 5.73
CA LYS A 149 16.89 2.71 4.83
C LYS A 149 16.39 3.37 3.54
N LEU A 150 15.67 4.50 3.63
CA LEU A 150 15.22 5.29 2.47
C LEU A 150 16.40 5.79 1.62
N TYR A 151 17.50 6.17 2.27
CA TYR A 151 18.69 6.60 1.55
C TYR A 151 19.33 5.45 0.75
N TYR A 152 19.36 4.24 1.29
CA TYR A 152 19.90 3.09 0.56
C TYR A 152 19.00 2.68 -0.61
N GLU A 153 17.67 2.76 -0.47
CA GLU A 153 16.76 2.60 -1.62
C GLU A 153 17.01 3.67 -2.69
N PHE A 154 17.24 4.92 -2.28
CA PHE A 154 17.62 5.99 -3.19
C PHE A 154 18.92 5.69 -3.93
N LEU A 155 19.96 5.21 -3.23
CA LEU A 155 21.24 4.86 -3.85
C LEU A 155 21.08 3.78 -4.92
N ASP A 156 20.25 2.76 -4.64
CA ASP A 156 19.95 1.70 -5.60
C ASP A 156 19.18 2.24 -6.82
N PHE A 157 18.18 3.07 -6.62
CA PHE A 157 17.45 3.74 -7.70
C PHE A 157 18.35 4.68 -8.51
N TYR A 158 19.22 5.45 -7.86
CA TYR A 158 20.13 6.38 -8.51
C TYR A 158 21.14 5.69 -9.45
N LYS A 159 21.58 4.46 -9.15
CA LYS A 159 22.48 3.69 -10.02
C LYS A 159 21.95 3.57 -11.45
N PHE A 160 20.65 3.39 -11.59
CA PHE A 160 19.98 3.15 -12.88
C PHE A 160 19.34 4.42 -13.45
N SER A 161 18.73 5.24 -12.60
CA SER A 161 17.97 6.41 -13.05
C SER A 161 18.82 7.67 -13.24
N ARG A 162 19.87 7.86 -12.43
CA ARG A 162 20.63 9.11 -12.30
C ARG A 162 19.76 10.31 -11.87
N ILE A 163 18.61 10.06 -11.27
CA ILE A 163 17.68 11.07 -10.75
C ILE A 163 17.98 11.32 -9.27
N ASN A 164 18.21 12.57 -8.89
CA ASN A 164 18.62 12.98 -7.54
C ASN A 164 17.66 13.98 -6.87
N TYR A 165 16.49 14.23 -7.47
CA TYR A 165 15.56 15.26 -7.02
C TYR A 165 14.20 14.73 -6.57
N VAL A 166 13.94 13.44 -6.67
CA VAL A 166 12.76 12.78 -6.12
C VAL A 166 13.08 12.16 -4.77
N SER A 167 12.18 12.31 -3.81
CA SER A 167 12.29 11.71 -2.49
C SER A 167 10.94 11.14 -2.05
N PHE A 168 11.00 10.15 -1.17
CA PHE A 168 9.83 9.49 -0.57
C PHE A 168 9.93 9.53 0.95
N SER A 169 8.78 9.55 1.61
CA SER A 169 8.70 9.47 3.08
C SER A 169 8.57 8.03 3.59
N ARG A 170 8.39 7.06 2.69
CA ARG A 170 8.13 5.64 2.98
C ARG A 170 8.99 4.73 2.12
N LEU A 171 9.33 3.56 2.67
CA LEU A 171 10.06 2.52 1.95
C LEU A 171 9.25 1.99 0.75
N GLY A 172 9.93 1.47 -0.26
CA GLY A 172 9.34 0.94 -1.48
C GLY A 172 8.95 1.99 -2.52
N GLY A 173 9.06 3.29 -2.20
CA GLY A 173 8.67 4.38 -3.10
C GLY A 173 9.43 4.39 -4.42
N TYR A 174 10.73 4.16 -4.38
CA TYR A 174 11.58 4.13 -5.58
C TYR A 174 11.27 2.95 -6.50
N ALA A 175 11.09 1.76 -5.94
CA ALA A 175 10.71 0.57 -6.71
C ALA A 175 9.32 0.75 -7.34
N LYS A 176 8.36 1.28 -6.60
CA LYS A 176 7.02 1.58 -7.11
C LYS A 176 7.03 2.63 -8.21
N LEU A 177 7.85 3.68 -8.08
CA LEU A 177 8.03 4.67 -9.15
C LEU A 177 8.56 4.03 -10.43
N GLN A 178 9.57 3.18 -10.32
CA GLN A 178 10.17 2.50 -11.46
C GLN A 178 9.13 1.61 -12.18
N ALA A 179 8.34 0.86 -11.43
CA ALA A 179 7.26 0.04 -11.98
C ALA A 179 6.16 0.88 -12.67
N LEU A 180 5.71 1.98 -12.06
CA LEU A 180 4.72 2.88 -12.63
C LEU A 180 5.22 3.65 -13.86
N ALA A 181 6.54 3.89 -13.95
CA ALA A 181 7.19 4.44 -15.13
C ALA A 181 7.46 3.37 -16.23
N CYS A 182 6.92 2.16 -16.08
CA CYS A 182 7.08 1.02 -16.99
C CYS A 182 8.54 0.61 -17.21
N LYS A 183 9.39 0.71 -16.15
CA LYS A 183 10.79 0.30 -16.16
C LYS A 183 10.97 -1.01 -15.40
N ALA A 184 11.69 -1.95 -16.02
CA ALA A 184 12.05 -3.18 -15.33
C ALA A 184 13.03 -2.92 -14.18
N THR A 185 13.07 -3.82 -13.21
CA THR A 185 14.02 -3.73 -12.10
C THR A 185 15.45 -3.74 -12.64
N GLY A 186 16.24 -2.70 -12.30
CA GLY A 186 17.60 -2.55 -12.77
C GLY A 186 17.78 -2.00 -14.20
N GLU A 187 16.69 -1.65 -14.87
CA GLU A 187 16.73 -1.01 -16.20
C GLU A 187 17.26 0.42 -16.10
N ALA A 188 18.26 0.72 -16.92
CA ALA A 188 18.82 2.07 -16.98
C ALA A 188 17.86 3.04 -17.69
N TRP A 189 17.68 4.21 -17.10
CA TRP A 189 16.89 5.28 -17.71
C TRP A 189 17.70 6.00 -18.80
N THR A 190 17.07 6.21 -19.95
CA THR A 190 17.65 6.99 -21.05
C THR A 190 17.63 8.49 -20.73
N ASP A 191 18.28 9.31 -21.56
CA ASP A 191 18.22 10.77 -21.43
C ASP A 191 16.80 11.30 -21.64
N ASP A 192 16.05 10.69 -22.57
CA ASP A 192 14.65 11.04 -22.83
C ASP A 192 13.75 10.68 -21.63
N ASP A 193 13.96 9.51 -21.00
CA ASP A 193 13.24 9.13 -19.80
C ASP A 193 13.47 10.16 -18.66
N ARG A 194 14.72 10.57 -18.47
CA ARG A 194 15.08 11.57 -17.44
C ARG A 194 14.47 12.93 -17.74
N LEU A 195 14.47 13.34 -19.00
CA LEU A 195 13.88 14.62 -19.42
C LEU A 195 12.36 14.62 -19.21
N ASN A 196 11.67 13.57 -19.66
CA ASN A 196 10.22 13.42 -19.49
C ASN A 196 9.83 13.38 -18.03
N PHE A 197 10.54 12.59 -17.20
CA PHE A 197 10.29 12.55 -15.77
C PHE A 197 10.58 13.88 -15.07
N SER A 198 11.67 14.58 -15.43
CA SER A 198 12.00 15.89 -14.85
C SER A 198 10.91 16.92 -15.13
N SER A 199 10.39 16.92 -16.37
CA SER A 199 9.28 17.80 -16.76
C SER A 199 8.01 17.50 -15.96
N LEU A 200 7.62 16.22 -15.91
CA LEU A 200 6.45 15.76 -15.16
C LEU A 200 6.59 16.08 -13.66
N TYR A 201 7.72 15.72 -13.04
CA TYR A 201 7.93 15.92 -11.60
C TYR A 201 7.93 17.39 -11.20
N THR A 202 8.56 18.24 -12.01
CA THR A 202 8.58 19.70 -11.77
C THR A 202 7.17 20.27 -11.83
N MET A 203 6.43 19.95 -12.90
CA MET A 203 5.06 20.39 -13.09
C MET A 203 4.15 19.88 -11.97
N PHE A 204 4.25 18.60 -11.62
CA PHE A 204 3.46 17.96 -10.56
C PHE A 204 3.75 18.58 -9.19
N SER A 205 5.02 18.73 -8.83
CA SER A 205 5.43 19.32 -7.55
C SER A 205 4.89 20.74 -7.35
N GLN A 206 4.90 21.56 -8.40
CA GLN A 206 4.29 22.90 -8.35
C GLN A 206 2.80 22.83 -8.03
N GLN A 207 2.05 21.91 -8.65
CA GLN A 207 0.63 21.75 -8.37
C GLN A 207 0.36 21.17 -6.99
N PHE A 208 1.19 20.24 -6.52
CA PHE A 208 1.11 19.67 -5.17
C PHE A 208 1.26 20.77 -4.09
N TYR A 209 2.27 21.63 -4.22
CA TYR A 209 2.45 22.74 -3.28
C TYR A 209 1.35 23.79 -3.40
N ALA A 210 0.87 24.09 -4.60
CA ALA A 210 -0.24 25.02 -4.83
C ALA A 210 -1.56 24.55 -4.20
N LEU A 211 -1.76 23.25 -4.04
CA LEU A 211 -2.91 22.67 -3.35
C LEU A 211 -2.71 22.53 -1.83
N GLY A 212 -1.58 22.97 -1.29
CA GLY A 212 -1.29 22.93 0.14
C GLY A 212 -0.53 21.68 0.60
N GLY A 213 0.07 20.91 -0.30
CA GLY A 213 0.80 19.66 0.01
C GLY A 213 1.95 19.84 0.98
N GLY A 214 2.58 21.01 1.03
CA GLY A 214 3.68 21.29 1.97
C GLY A 214 3.30 21.20 3.47
N SER A 215 2.02 21.22 3.81
CA SER A 215 1.54 21.06 5.18
C SER A 215 1.22 19.61 5.57
N LEU A 216 1.27 18.67 4.62
CA LEU A 216 0.83 17.28 4.82
C LEU A 216 1.92 16.36 5.40
N GLY A 217 3.18 16.82 5.50
CA GLY A 217 4.28 15.95 5.93
C GLY A 217 4.67 14.88 4.90
N LEU A 218 4.13 14.95 3.69
CA LEU A 218 4.44 14.09 2.55
C LEU A 218 5.40 14.78 1.59
N THR A 219 6.13 13.97 0.84
CA THR A 219 6.90 14.48 -0.30
C THR A 219 6.04 14.58 -1.56
N PRO A 220 6.40 15.43 -2.53
CA PRO A 220 5.75 15.39 -3.85
C PRO A 220 5.86 14.01 -4.52
N GLY A 221 6.93 13.25 -4.23
CA GLY A 221 7.11 11.88 -4.71
C GLY A 221 6.01 10.94 -4.20
N ASP A 222 5.68 10.98 -2.91
CA ASP A 222 4.61 10.16 -2.34
C ASP A 222 3.26 10.44 -3.02
N ALA A 223 2.93 11.72 -3.22
CA ALA A 223 1.71 12.12 -3.92
C ALA A 223 1.73 11.75 -5.41
N LEU A 224 2.91 11.79 -6.06
CA LEU A 224 3.06 11.36 -7.45
C LEU A 224 2.79 9.87 -7.62
N LEU A 225 3.18 9.02 -6.65
CA LEU A 225 2.84 7.59 -6.70
C LEU A 225 1.32 7.35 -6.68
N VAL A 226 0.57 8.12 -5.89
CA VAL A 226 -0.90 8.09 -5.90
C VAL A 226 -1.42 8.51 -7.27
N TYR A 227 -0.92 9.61 -7.80
CA TYR A 227 -1.32 10.12 -9.12
C TYR A 227 -1.05 9.10 -10.23
N LEU A 228 0.15 8.52 -10.28
CA LEU A 228 0.53 7.53 -11.31
C LEU A 228 -0.14 6.16 -11.13
N SER A 229 -0.68 5.85 -9.96
CA SER A 229 -1.50 4.65 -9.77
C SER A 229 -2.86 4.74 -10.47
N VAL A 230 -3.32 5.96 -10.77
CA VAL A 230 -4.60 6.24 -11.43
C VAL A 230 -4.39 6.66 -12.89
N TYR A 231 -3.41 7.52 -13.16
CA TYR A 231 -3.12 8.04 -14.49
C TYR A 231 -1.83 7.42 -15.03
N ARG A 232 -1.86 6.87 -16.24
CA ARG A 232 -0.68 6.24 -16.85
C ARG A 232 0.48 7.23 -16.97
N TYR A 233 1.69 6.74 -16.75
CA TYR A 233 2.90 7.57 -16.81
C TYR A 233 3.05 8.31 -18.14
N ALA A 234 2.82 7.63 -19.28
CA ALA A 234 2.89 8.24 -20.60
C ALA A 234 1.90 9.41 -20.74
N ASP A 235 0.63 9.22 -20.34
CA ASP A 235 -0.42 10.25 -20.42
C ASP A 235 -0.10 11.43 -19.47
N ALA A 236 0.51 11.13 -18.32
CA ALA A 236 0.94 12.13 -17.36
C ALA A 236 2.07 13.02 -17.91
N CYS A 237 3.03 12.43 -18.64
CA CYS A 237 4.13 13.16 -19.27
C CYS A 237 3.65 14.12 -20.38
N GLU A 238 2.56 13.78 -21.09
CA GLU A 238 1.95 14.59 -22.14
C GLU A 238 0.92 15.61 -21.61
N SER A 239 0.60 15.57 -20.31
CA SER A 239 -0.43 16.42 -19.70
C SER A 239 0.03 17.87 -19.54
N THR A 240 -0.93 18.79 -19.65
CA THR A 240 -0.71 20.22 -19.33
C THR A 240 -0.75 20.47 -17.83
N PRO A 241 -0.13 21.56 -17.32
CA PRO A 241 -0.19 21.92 -15.89
C PRO A 241 -1.62 22.03 -15.34
N THR A 242 -2.55 22.55 -16.15
CA THR A 242 -3.97 22.65 -15.79
C THR A 242 -4.59 21.27 -15.61
N LYS A 243 -4.31 20.34 -16.52
CA LYS A 243 -4.83 18.96 -16.45
C LYS A 243 -4.27 18.21 -15.25
N VAL A 244 -2.97 18.35 -14.99
CA VAL A 244 -2.33 17.78 -13.78
C VAL A 244 -2.99 18.31 -12.51
N ARG A 245 -3.24 19.63 -12.44
CA ARG A 245 -3.91 20.25 -11.29
C ARG A 245 -5.34 19.72 -11.08
N GLU A 246 -6.13 19.64 -12.15
CA GLU A 246 -7.49 19.09 -12.09
C GLU A 246 -7.50 17.63 -11.62
N ASN A 247 -6.63 16.82 -12.19
CA ASN A 247 -6.51 15.41 -11.85
C ASN A 247 -6.04 15.23 -10.40
N LEU A 248 -5.03 16.01 -9.97
CA LEU A 248 -4.53 15.97 -8.61
C LEU A 248 -5.58 16.47 -7.59
N ALA A 249 -6.35 17.50 -7.95
CA ALA A 249 -7.44 17.98 -7.10
C ALA A 249 -8.53 16.91 -6.88
N ARG A 250 -8.80 16.07 -7.87
CA ARG A 250 -9.71 14.92 -7.73
C ARG A 250 -9.19 13.85 -6.78
N LEU A 251 -7.86 13.67 -6.73
CA LEU A 251 -7.18 12.71 -5.86
C LEU A 251 -6.69 13.33 -4.55
N TRP A 252 -7.10 14.59 -4.26
CA TRP A 252 -6.53 15.31 -3.11
C TRP A 252 -6.88 14.69 -1.77
N ASP A 253 -8.05 14.07 -1.67
CA ASP A 253 -8.44 13.38 -0.44
C ASP A 253 -7.63 12.09 -0.23
N GLU A 254 -7.22 11.39 -1.28
CA GLU A 254 -6.31 10.25 -1.22
C GLU A 254 -4.91 10.67 -0.77
N VAL A 255 -4.43 11.81 -1.28
CA VAL A 255 -3.14 12.37 -0.85
C VAL A 255 -3.18 12.75 0.63
N LYS A 256 -4.27 13.36 1.12
CA LYS A 256 -4.44 13.67 2.55
C LYS A 256 -4.48 12.41 3.41
N ILE A 257 -5.18 11.36 2.94
CA ILE A 257 -5.25 10.07 3.63
C ILE A 257 -3.85 9.46 3.77
N LEU A 258 -3.01 9.59 2.76
CA LEU A 258 -1.62 9.15 2.85
C LEU A 258 -0.83 9.90 3.94
N ALA A 259 -1.18 11.15 4.23
CA ALA A 259 -0.55 11.95 5.28
C ALA A 259 -0.94 11.51 6.71
N GLU A 260 -2.09 10.86 6.87
CA GLU A 260 -2.61 10.44 8.18
C GLU A 260 -2.23 8.97 8.44
N PRO A 261 -1.53 8.63 9.55
CA PRO A 261 -1.12 7.24 9.84
C PRO A 261 -2.28 6.27 10.11
N HIS A 262 -3.52 6.75 10.16
CA HIS A 262 -4.73 5.97 10.44
C HIS A 262 -5.77 6.04 9.31
N ALA A 263 -5.33 6.20 8.06
CA ALA A 263 -6.20 6.51 6.93
C ALA A 263 -7.11 5.38 6.47
N VAL A 264 -6.81 4.11 6.80
CA VAL A 264 -7.62 2.95 6.41
C VAL A 264 -8.50 2.52 7.57
N GLU A 265 -9.82 2.54 7.40
CA GLU A 265 -10.79 2.01 8.36
C GLU A 265 -11.13 0.56 8.00
N LEU A 266 -10.69 -0.40 8.80
CA LEU A 266 -11.10 -1.80 8.71
C LEU A 266 -12.45 -1.98 9.38
N LEU A 267 -13.48 -2.29 8.60
CA LEU A 267 -14.80 -2.65 9.12
C LEU A 267 -14.92 -4.16 9.25
N LEU A 268 -14.98 -4.65 10.48
CA LEU A 268 -15.00 -6.08 10.82
C LEU A 268 -16.41 -6.65 10.90
N GLU A 269 -17.42 -5.79 11.03
CA GLU A 269 -18.82 -6.15 11.16
C GLU A 269 -19.69 -5.09 10.45
N PRO A 270 -20.92 -5.46 10.04
CA PRO A 270 -21.89 -4.49 9.54
C PRO A 270 -22.18 -3.43 10.61
N LYS A 271 -22.15 -2.15 10.23
CA LYS A 271 -22.60 -1.09 11.14
C LYS A 271 -24.09 -1.33 11.43
N GLN A 272 -24.42 -1.64 12.68
CA GLN A 272 -25.82 -1.72 13.07
C GLN A 272 -26.48 -0.38 12.78
N SER A 273 -27.58 -0.41 12.02
CA SER A 273 -28.41 0.77 11.77
C SER A 273 -29.19 1.14 13.07
N SER A 274 -28.45 1.62 14.08
CA SER A 274 -29.09 2.47 15.08
C SER A 274 -29.46 3.76 14.33
N GLU A 275 -30.70 3.88 13.87
CA GLU A 275 -31.19 5.15 13.31
C GLU A 275 -30.89 6.24 14.34
N PRO A 276 -29.98 7.19 14.08
CA PRO A 276 -29.85 8.33 14.98
C PRO A 276 -31.20 9.03 14.94
N LEU A 277 -31.79 9.32 16.10
CA LEU A 277 -33.03 10.11 16.21
C LEU A 277 -32.97 11.43 15.44
N LEU A 278 -31.78 11.92 15.14
CA LEU A 278 -31.49 13.11 14.31
C LEU A 278 -31.59 12.87 12.79
N SER A 279 -31.54 11.62 12.29
CA SER A 279 -31.68 11.34 10.84
C SER A 279 -33.13 11.54 10.34
N LYS A 280 -34.10 11.55 11.24
CA LYS A 280 -35.49 11.89 10.93
C LYS A 280 -35.69 13.37 10.57
N LEU A 281 -34.69 14.22 10.81
CA LEU A 281 -34.74 15.67 10.52
C LEU A 281 -34.01 16.05 9.22
N ASN A 282 -33.29 15.14 8.56
CA ASN A 282 -32.68 15.41 7.26
C ASN A 282 -33.68 15.20 6.12
N ILE A 283 -34.56 16.19 5.95
CA ILE A 283 -35.61 16.24 4.92
C ILE A 283 -35.02 16.43 3.50
N PHE A 284 -33.72 16.60 3.33
CA PHE A 284 -33.05 16.95 2.06
C PHE A 284 -32.21 15.85 1.42
N SER A 285 -32.02 14.67 2.03
CA SER A 285 -31.39 13.55 1.35
C SER A 285 -32.45 12.70 0.67
N SER A 286 -32.61 12.81 -0.65
CA SER A 286 -33.44 11.91 -1.44
C SER A 286 -32.84 10.51 -1.40
N ARG A 287 -33.38 9.63 -0.56
CA ARG A 287 -33.01 8.21 -0.56
C ARG A 287 -33.44 7.61 -1.91
N PRO A 288 -32.55 6.83 -2.57
CA PRO A 288 -32.92 6.20 -3.82
C PRO A 288 -34.07 5.22 -3.59
N SER A 289 -35.06 5.24 -4.49
CA SER A 289 -36.17 4.28 -4.50
C SER A 289 -35.79 2.95 -5.14
N GLU A 290 -34.86 3.00 -6.10
CA GLU A 290 -34.36 1.89 -6.90
C GLU A 290 -32.85 2.05 -7.07
N LEU A 291 -32.13 0.94 -7.26
CA LEU A 291 -30.69 0.95 -7.51
C LEU A 291 -30.34 0.03 -8.68
N ARG A 292 -29.36 0.45 -9.48
CA ARG A 292 -28.70 -0.37 -10.51
C ARG A 292 -27.40 -0.92 -9.96
N VAL A 293 -27.31 -2.25 -9.85
CA VAL A 293 -26.14 -2.96 -9.30
C VAL A 293 -25.53 -3.83 -10.38
N VAL A 294 -24.25 -3.66 -10.63
CA VAL A 294 -23.52 -4.40 -11.66
C VAL A 294 -22.38 -5.19 -11.02
N PHE A 295 -22.28 -6.46 -11.42
CA PHE A 295 -21.18 -7.34 -11.03
C PHE A 295 -20.25 -7.56 -12.22
N LEU A 296 -18.95 -7.43 -12.01
CA LEU A 296 -17.92 -7.62 -13.03
C LEU A 296 -16.99 -8.76 -12.60
N HIS A 297 -16.93 -9.81 -13.40
CA HIS A 297 -16.19 -11.04 -13.12
C HIS A 297 -15.05 -11.23 -14.12
N GLU A 298 -13.85 -11.57 -13.63
CA GLU A 298 -12.70 -11.95 -14.47
C GLU A 298 -12.94 -13.29 -15.18
N HIS A 299 -13.66 -14.21 -14.53
CA HIS A 299 -14.03 -15.53 -15.05
C HIS A 299 -15.56 -15.68 -15.03
N ASN A 300 -16.05 -16.85 -15.40
CA ASN A 300 -17.48 -17.16 -15.29
C ASN A 300 -17.74 -18.17 -14.16
N ALA A 301 -19.00 -18.31 -13.77
CA ALA A 301 -19.43 -19.20 -12.70
C ALA A 301 -19.27 -20.69 -13.03
N GLN A 302 -19.01 -21.08 -14.27
CA GLN A 302 -18.80 -22.48 -14.66
C GLN A 302 -17.35 -22.90 -14.45
N THR A 303 -16.39 -21.99 -14.66
CA THR A 303 -14.96 -22.27 -14.60
C THR A 303 -14.28 -21.83 -13.30
N SER A 304 -14.98 -21.04 -12.45
CA SER A 304 -14.43 -20.52 -11.20
C SER A 304 -15.37 -20.72 -10.02
N ALA A 305 -14.90 -21.46 -9.00
CA ALA A 305 -15.60 -21.61 -7.74
C ALA A 305 -15.80 -20.26 -7.02
N TRP A 306 -14.79 -19.40 -7.09
CA TRP A 306 -14.84 -18.06 -6.54
C TRP A 306 -15.97 -17.22 -7.15
N VAL A 307 -16.03 -17.15 -8.47
CA VAL A 307 -17.10 -16.44 -9.18
C VAL A 307 -18.48 -17.06 -8.90
N ARG A 308 -18.57 -18.40 -8.85
CA ARG A 308 -19.81 -19.09 -8.53
C ARG A 308 -20.35 -18.72 -7.15
N GLY A 309 -19.48 -18.63 -6.14
CA GLY A 309 -19.86 -18.18 -4.80
C GLY A 309 -20.45 -16.77 -4.82
N GLN A 310 -19.79 -15.86 -5.50
CA GLN A 310 -20.24 -14.47 -5.63
C GLN A 310 -21.54 -14.36 -6.47
N ASP A 311 -21.67 -15.16 -7.53
CA ASP A 311 -22.90 -15.18 -8.34
C ASP A 311 -24.10 -15.73 -7.57
N LYS A 312 -23.92 -16.73 -6.69
CA LYS A 312 -24.94 -17.16 -5.72
C LYS A 312 -25.37 -15.99 -4.82
N GLY A 313 -24.42 -15.20 -4.34
CA GLY A 313 -24.71 -14.00 -3.54
C GLY A 313 -25.48 -12.95 -4.33
N ARG A 314 -25.10 -12.70 -5.59
CA ARG A 314 -25.84 -11.83 -6.51
C ARG A 314 -27.29 -12.31 -6.72
N ALA A 315 -27.51 -13.59 -6.94
CA ALA A 315 -28.84 -14.16 -7.11
C ALA A 315 -29.71 -14.05 -5.85
N ALA A 316 -29.09 -14.18 -4.66
CA ALA A 316 -29.78 -13.97 -3.39
C ALA A 316 -30.13 -12.48 -3.17
N LEU A 317 -29.26 -11.57 -3.58
CA LEU A 317 -29.51 -10.12 -3.50
C LEU A 317 -30.77 -9.71 -4.26
N VAL A 318 -30.98 -10.23 -5.47
CA VAL A 318 -32.21 -9.98 -6.25
C VAL A 318 -33.47 -10.39 -5.47
N LYS A 319 -33.40 -11.53 -4.76
CA LYS A 319 -34.53 -12.02 -3.95
C LYS A 319 -34.74 -11.17 -2.68
N ALA A 320 -33.69 -10.59 -2.13
CA ALA A 320 -33.77 -9.79 -0.90
C ALA A 320 -34.44 -8.42 -1.12
N PHE A 321 -34.39 -7.88 -2.33
CA PHE A 321 -34.94 -6.56 -2.67
C PHE A 321 -35.80 -6.62 -3.94
N PRO A 322 -36.95 -7.31 -3.92
CA PRO A 322 -37.79 -7.41 -5.08
C PRO A 322 -38.28 -6.03 -5.52
N ASP A 323 -38.31 -5.80 -6.82
CA ASP A 323 -38.77 -4.56 -7.47
C ASP A 323 -38.01 -3.26 -7.10
N LYS A 324 -36.87 -3.39 -6.41
CA LYS A 324 -36.01 -2.25 -6.02
C LYS A 324 -34.62 -2.29 -6.60
N LEU A 325 -34.22 -3.42 -7.19
CA LEU A 325 -32.89 -3.60 -7.76
C LEU A 325 -32.95 -4.06 -9.22
N TYR A 326 -32.19 -3.37 -10.06
CA TYR A 326 -31.82 -3.83 -11.39
C TYR A 326 -30.40 -4.40 -11.31
N VAL A 327 -30.28 -5.73 -11.25
CA VAL A 327 -29.01 -6.41 -11.07
C VAL A 327 -28.56 -7.08 -12.36
N SER A 328 -27.38 -6.77 -12.83
CA SER A 328 -26.75 -7.39 -14.00
C SER A 328 -25.35 -7.88 -13.70
N CYS A 329 -24.77 -8.70 -14.56
CA CYS A 329 -23.37 -9.11 -14.48
C CYS A 329 -22.72 -9.16 -15.87
N ARG A 330 -21.39 -8.98 -15.89
CA ARG A 330 -20.51 -9.20 -17.03
C ARG A 330 -19.46 -10.19 -16.61
N GLU A 331 -19.18 -11.20 -17.42
CA GLU A 331 -18.23 -12.28 -17.15
C GLU A 331 -17.11 -12.29 -18.17
N ASN A 332 -16.00 -12.99 -17.82
CA ASN A 332 -14.82 -13.18 -18.68
C ASN A 332 -14.14 -11.86 -19.08
N ILE A 333 -14.08 -10.90 -18.16
CA ILE A 333 -13.45 -9.61 -18.37
C ILE A 333 -11.96 -9.75 -18.13
N ASN A 334 -11.13 -9.43 -19.12
CA ASN A 334 -9.68 -9.37 -18.93
C ASN A 334 -9.33 -8.11 -18.10
N PRO A 335 -8.73 -8.25 -16.90
CA PRO A 335 -8.43 -7.11 -16.03
C PRO A 335 -7.48 -6.08 -16.63
N GLU A 336 -6.61 -6.50 -17.54
CA GLU A 336 -5.56 -5.66 -18.12
C GLU A 336 -5.98 -5.00 -19.44
N VAL A 337 -6.94 -5.59 -20.16
CA VAL A 337 -7.35 -5.15 -21.49
C VAL A 337 -8.74 -4.52 -21.50
N ASP A 338 -9.72 -5.20 -20.88
CA ASP A 338 -11.13 -4.85 -21.04
C ASP A 338 -11.71 -4.09 -19.84
N ALA A 339 -11.13 -4.26 -18.64
CA ALA A 339 -11.77 -3.81 -17.39
C ALA A 339 -12.05 -2.30 -17.37
N GLU A 340 -11.14 -1.46 -17.83
CA GLU A 340 -11.30 0.00 -17.85
C GLU A 340 -12.48 0.40 -18.75
N GLN A 341 -12.55 -0.16 -19.96
CA GLN A 341 -13.64 0.12 -20.89
C GLN A 341 -14.99 -0.36 -20.35
N VAL A 342 -15.07 -1.59 -19.84
CA VAL A 342 -16.32 -2.15 -19.31
C VAL A 342 -16.81 -1.36 -18.08
N LEU A 343 -15.89 -0.94 -17.20
CA LEU A 343 -16.21 -0.10 -16.05
C LEU A 343 -16.76 1.27 -16.49
N GLU A 344 -16.14 1.89 -17.50
CA GLU A 344 -16.59 3.16 -18.07
C GLU A 344 -18.01 3.03 -18.68
N GLU A 345 -18.26 1.96 -19.45
CA GLU A 345 -19.58 1.68 -20.02
C GLU A 345 -20.66 1.57 -18.93
N VAL A 346 -20.43 0.75 -17.89
CA VAL A 346 -21.43 0.55 -16.83
C VAL A 346 -21.63 1.79 -15.97
N ALA A 347 -20.60 2.60 -15.75
CA ALA A 347 -20.73 3.86 -15.04
C ALA A 347 -21.48 4.91 -15.86
N HIS A 348 -21.24 4.97 -17.16
CA HIS A 348 -21.97 5.83 -18.10
C HIS A 348 -23.45 5.42 -18.20
N ASP A 349 -23.77 4.13 -18.10
CA ASP A 349 -25.13 3.58 -18.07
C ASP A 349 -25.83 3.79 -16.69
N HIS A 350 -25.28 4.67 -15.87
CA HIS A 350 -25.82 5.05 -14.56
C HIS A 350 -25.93 3.89 -13.54
N ALA A 351 -24.92 3.03 -13.46
CA ALA A 351 -24.81 2.10 -12.36
C ALA A 351 -24.65 2.86 -11.02
N ASP A 352 -25.44 2.51 -10.02
CA ASP A 352 -25.34 3.07 -8.67
C ASP A 352 -24.25 2.40 -7.84
N ILE A 353 -24.12 1.06 -8.01
CA ILE A 353 -23.14 0.23 -7.32
C ILE A 353 -22.48 -0.72 -8.32
N VAL A 354 -21.16 -0.77 -8.32
CA VAL A 354 -20.38 -1.71 -9.13
C VAL A 354 -19.51 -2.57 -8.20
N PHE A 355 -19.70 -3.89 -8.26
CA PHE A 355 -18.86 -4.87 -7.59
C PHE A 355 -17.90 -5.50 -8.60
N THR A 356 -16.60 -5.34 -8.42
CA THR A 356 -15.58 -6.09 -9.14
C THR A 356 -15.05 -7.21 -8.26
N THR A 357 -15.01 -8.42 -8.78
CA THR A 357 -14.79 -9.66 -8.02
C THR A 357 -13.37 -10.19 -8.09
N SER A 358 -12.49 -9.44 -8.74
CA SER A 358 -11.05 -9.69 -8.82
C SER A 358 -10.26 -8.46 -8.38
N ALA A 359 -9.27 -8.67 -7.51
CA ALA A 359 -8.35 -7.61 -7.08
C ALA A 359 -7.60 -6.97 -8.26
N ARG A 360 -7.33 -7.72 -9.33
CA ARG A 360 -6.65 -7.24 -10.54
C ARG A 360 -7.41 -6.11 -11.27
N MET A 361 -8.72 -5.97 -11.04
CA MET A 361 -9.53 -4.86 -11.58
C MET A 361 -9.42 -3.57 -10.76
N HIS A 362 -8.71 -3.56 -9.62
CA HIS A 362 -8.67 -2.43 -8.70
C HIS A 362 -8.17 -1.14 -9.35
N THR A 363 -7.08 -1.20 -10.13
CA THR A 363 -6.51 -0.02 -10.81
C THR A 363 -7.49 0.58 -11.83
N ALA A 364 -8.20 -0.27 -12.58
CA ALA A 364 -9.25 0.17 -13.51
C ALA A 364 -10.43 0.82 -12.75
N CYS A 365 -10.84 0.23 -11.61
CA CYS A 365 -11.87 0.83 -10.73
C CYS A 365 -11.49 2.23 -10.27
N LEU A 366 -10.23 2.45 -9.85
CA LEU A 366 -9.76 3.75 -9.38
C LEU A 366 -9.84 4.82 -10.47
N LYS A 367 -9.41 4.49 -11.68
CA LYS A 367 -9.44 5.42 -12.82
C LYS A 367 -10.86 5.86 -13.14
N VAL A 368 -11.79 4.89 -13.22
CA VAL A 368 -13.18 5.17 -13.57
C VAL A 368 -13.91 5.86 -12.41
N ALA A 369 -13.67 5.45 -11.16
CA ALA A 369 -14.26 6.08 -9.98
C ALA A 369 -13.90 7.57 -9.85
N ALA A 370 -12.67 7.94 -10.23
CA ALA A 370 -12.23 9.35 -10.25
C ALA A 370 -13.04 10.22 -11.23
N GLN A 371 -13.64 9.62 -12.26
CA GLN A 371 -14.43 10.32 -13.28
C GLN A 371 -15.94 10.23 -13.01
N HIS A 372 -16.39 9.21 -12.28
CA HIS A 372 -17.81 8.92 -11.98
C HIS A 372 -18.11 8.93 -10.48
N PRO A 373 -18.02 10.07 -9.78
CA PRO A 373 -18.15 10.16 -8.32
C PRO A 373 -19.55 9.80 -7.78
N LYS A 374 -20.54 9.63 -8.64
CA LYS A 374 -21.90 9.20 -8.26
C LYS A 374 -22.04 7.68 -8.21
N THR A 375 -21.22 6.95 -8.91
CA THR A 375 -21.18 5.48 -8.90
C THR A 375 -20.32 4.99 -7.74
N ARG A 376 -20.81 4.02 -6.98
CA ARG A 376 -20.11 3.43 -5.83
C ARG A 376 -19.38 2.19 -6.27
N PHE A 377 -18.06 2.22 -6.20
CA PHE A 377 -17.22 1.10 -6.60
C PHE A 377 -16.75 0.30 -5.38
N LEU A 378 -16.93 -1.03 -5.47
CA LEU A 378 -16.36 -1.98 -4.52
C LEU A 378 -15.49 -2.98 -5.27
N ASN A 379 -14.26 -3.19 -4.78
CA ASN A 379 -13.33 -4.15 -5.36
C ASN A 379 -13.01 -5.26 -4.37
N CYS A 380 -13.00 -6.51 -4.83
CA CYS A 380 -12.66 -7.67 -4.01
C CYS A 380 -11.15 -7.76 -3.82
N SER A 381 -10.64 -6.96 -2.90
CA SER A 381 -9.24 -6.89 -2.47
C SER A 381 -9.17 -6.41 -1.01
N LEU A 382 -7.97 -6.33 -0.46
CA LEU A 382 -7.73 -5.89 0.92
C LEU A 382 -6.53 -4.94 0.95
N ASN A 383 -6.46 -4.09 1.98
CA ASN A 383 -5.38 -3.12 2.21
C ASN A 383 -5.15 -2.10 1.06
N ALA A 384 -6.22 -1.65 0.43
CA ALA A 384 -6.16 -0.57 -0.56
C ALA A 384 -6.61 0.76 0.09
N PRO A 385 -5.72 1.75 0.19
CA PRO A 385 -5.97 2.99 0.93
C PRO A 385 -6.62 4.09 0.05
N HIS A 386 -7.64 3.74 -0.74
CA HIS A 386 -8.31 4.69 -1.63
C HIS A 386 -9.79 4.89 -1.25
N PRO A 387 -10.24 6.13 -0.93
CA PRO A 387 -11.63 6.38 -0.56
C PRO A 387 -12.61 6.28 -1.73
N LEU A 388 -12.16 6.41 -2.98
CA LEU A 388 -13.01 6.29 -4.17
C LEU A 388 -13.51 4.87 -4.42
N VAL A 389 -12.73 3.86 -3.99
CA VAL A 389 -13.07 2.45 -4.15
C VAL A 389 -12.99 1.77 -2.80
N ARG A 390 -14.14 1.31 -2.29
CA ARG A 390 -14.13 0.49 -1.08
C ARG A 390 -13.71 -0.93 -1.42
N THR A 391 -12.93 -1.53 -0.55
CA THR A 391 -12.49 -2.91 -0.74
C THR A 391 -13.22 -3.86 0.20
N TYR A 392 -13.32 -5.12 -0.20
CA TYR A 392 -13.93 -6.16 0.60
C TYR A 392 -13.22 -7.49 0.37
N TYR A 393 -13.04 -8.25 1.45
CA TYR A 393 -12.42 -9.57 1.41
C TYR A 393 -12.88 -10.41 2.61
N PRO A 394 -12.99 -11.75 2.49
CA PRO A 394 -13.34 -12.61 3.61
C PRO A 394 -12.22 -12.62 4.68
N ARG A 395 -12.60 -12.69 5.96
CA ARG A 395 -11.68 -12.78 7.10
C ARG A 395 -11.44 -14.25 7.48
N THR A 396 -10.72 -14.96 6.64
CA THR A 396 -10.64 -16.42 6.62
C THR A 396 -9.89 -17.05 7.80
N TYR A 397 -9.09 -16.32 8.55
CA TYR A 397 -8.29 -16.90 9.64
C TYR A 397 -9.15 -17.56 10.74
N GLU A 398 -10.37 -17.08 10.99
CA GLU A 398 -11.27 -17.66 11.99
C GLU A 398 -11.78 -19.05 11.55
N VAL A 399 -12.21 -19.17 10.30
CA VAL A 399 -12.67 -20.44 9.74
C VAL A 399 -11.51 -21.43 9.56
N THR A 400 -10.31 -20.95 9.18
CA THR A 400 -9.15 -21.84 9.06
C THR A 400 -8.67 -22.35 10.41
N TYR A 401 -8.82 -21.60 11.50
CA TYR A 401 -8.58 -22.10 12.86
C TYR A 401 -9.49 -23.30 13.19
N LEU A 402 -10.79 -23.18 12.94
CA LEU A 402 -11.75 -24.28 13.16
C LEU A 402 -11.44 -25.51 12.29
N LEU A 403 -11.06 -25.27 11.02
CA LEU A 403 -10.66 -26.34 10.12
C LEU A 403 -9.33 -26.98 10.54
N GLY A 404 -8.42 -26.21 11.13
CA GLY A 404 -7.19 -26.71 11.74
C GLY A 404 -7.48 -27.61 12.95
N MET A 405 -8.41 -27.20 13.83
CA MET A 405 -8.87 -28.07 14.93
C MET A 405 -9.44 -29.39 14.38
N LEU A 406 -10.31 -29.32 13.38
CA LEU A 406 -10.87 -30.53 12.76
C LEU A 406 -9.76 -31.40 12.17
N ALA A 407 -8.80 -30.81 11.45
CA ALA A 407 -7.68 -31.54 10.87
C ALA A 407 -6.86 -32.27 11.94
N GLY A 408 -6.53 -31.61 13.04
CA GLY A 408 -5.81 -32.23 14.16
C GLY A 408 -6.58 -33.35 14.85
N ILE A 409 -7.92 -33.23 14.94
CA ILE A 409 -8.78 -34.28 15.53
C ILE A 409 -8.82 -35.52 14.64
N VAL A 410 -8.96 -35.35 13.34
CA VAL A 410 -9.22 -36.45 12.42
C VAL A 410 -7.96 -37.08 11.82
N SER A 411 -6.82 -36.37 11.82
CA SER A 411 -5.55 -36.91 11.30
C SER A 411 -5.00 -38.00 12.21
N HIS A 412 -4.48 -39.08 11.60
CA HIS A 412 -3.69 -40.09 12.31
C HIS A 412 -2.19 -39.80 12.24
N SER A 413 -1.77 -38.88 11.37
CA SER A 413 -0.40 -38.44 11.24
C SER A 413 -0.13 -37.17 12.08
N ASP A 414 1.13 -37.00 12.47
CA ASP A 414 1.60 -35.76 13.10
C ASP A 414 1.81 -34.63 12.08
N LYS A 415 1.56 -34.90 10.80
CA LYS A 415 1.64 -33.91 9.72
C LYS A 415 0.28 -33.74 9.04
N VAL A 416 -0.11 -32.48 8.84
CA VAL A 416 -1.27 -32.10 8.03
C VAL A 416 -0.83 -31.14 6.93
N GLY A 417 -1.48 -31.21 5.78
CA GLY A 417 -1.16 -30.35 4.64
C GLY A 417 -1.95 -29.05 4.65
N TYR A 418 -1.35 -28.00 4.10
CA TYR A 418 -2.04 -26.76 3.77
C TYR A 418 -1.61 -26.27 2.38
N VAL A 419 -2.55 -26.07 1.49
CA VAL A 419 -2.32 -25.46 0.18
C VAL A 419 -2.88 -24.05 0.20
N ALA A 420 -2.00 -23.05 0.15
CA ALA A 420 -2.37 -21.64 0.04
C ALA A 420 -2.45 -21.23 -1.43
N ALA A 421 -3.37 -20.32 -1.77
CA ALA A 421 -3.55 -19.86 -3.14
C ALA A 421 -2.44 -18.90 -3.59
N ASN A 422 -2.43 -17.70 -3.01
CA ASN A 422 -1.49 -16.62 -3.36
C ASN A 422 -1.02 -15.91 -2.08
N PRO A 423 0.22 -15.36 -2.03
CA PRO A 423 0.74 -14.65 -0.87
C PRO A 423 0.21 -13.21 -0.81
N VAL A 424 -1.09 -13.07 -0.55
CA VAL A 424 -1.79 -11.78 -0.40
C VAL A 424 -2.04 -11.46 1.08
N TYR A 425 -2.42 -10.22 1.37
CA TYR A 425 -2.78 -9.79 2.71
C TYR A 425 -3.81 -10.72 3.35
N GLY A 426 -3.60 -11.06 4.63
CA GLY A 426 -4.44 -11.95 5.44
C GLY A 426 -4.19 -13.44 5.23
N VAL A 427 -3.46 -13.88 4.20
CA VAL A 427 -3.21 -15.31 3.95
C VAL A 427 -2.22 -15.92 4.95
N PRO A 428 -1.10 -15.29 5.33
CA PRO A 428 -0.25 -15.84 6.39
C PRO A 428 -0.98 -15.97 7.73
N ALA A 429 -1.83 -15.02 8.08
CA ALA A 429 -2.68 -15.16 9.27
C ALA A 429 -3.62 -16.37 9.17
N ALA A 430 -4.18 -16.68 7.99
CA ALA A 430 -5.01 -17.86 7.79
C ALA A 430 -4.20 -19.17 7.90
N ILE A 431 -2.97 -19.22 7.37
CA ILE A 431 -2.05 -20.37 7.49
C ILE A 431 -1.69 -20.58 8.97
N ASN A 432 -1.28 -19.53 9.65
CA ASN A 432 -0.88 -19.58 11.06
C ASN A 432 -2.07 -19.93 11.96
N ALA A 433 -3.27 -19.42 11.69
CA ALA A 433 -4.49 -19.77 12.39
C ALA A 433 -4.85 -21.25 12.25
N PHE A 434 -4.70 -21.80 11.03
CA PHE A 434 -4.86 -23.23 10.81
C PHE A 434 -3.86 -24.03 11.66
N ALA A 435 -2.59 -23.64 11.67
CA ALA A 435 -1.55 -24.28 12.46
C ALA A 435 -1.84 -24.20 13.96
N GLN A 436 -2.29 -23.05 14.46
CA GLN A 436 -2.74 -22.89 15.85
C GLN A 436 -3.96 -23.79 16.16
N GLY A 437 -4.91 -23.89 15.25
CA GLY A 437 -6.06 -24.79 15.38
C GLY A 437 -5.65 -26.27 15.47
N VAL A 438 -4.71 -26.72 14.63
CA VAL A 438 -4.14 -28.08 14.69
C VAL A 438 -3.48 -28.30 16.05
N ARG A 439 -2.64 -27.39 16.49
CA ARG A 439 -1.90 -27.50 17.76
C ARG A 439 -2.78 -27.39 18.99
N ALA A 440 -3.90 -26.69 18.91
CA ALA A 440 -4.85 -26.61 20.03
C ALA A 440 -5.39 -27.99 20.45
N VAL A 441 -5.44 -28.94 19.51
CA VAL A 441 -5.93 -30.32 19.78
C VAL A 441 -4.81 -31.38 19.68
N ARG A 442 -3.71 -31.05 18.99
CA ARG A 442 -2.54 -31.93 18.82
C ARG A 442 -1.24 -31.10 18.85
N PRO A 443 -0.68 -30.82 20.04
CA PRO A 443 0.40 -29.84 20.22
C PRO A 443 1.69 -30.10 19.43
N ASP A 444 2.04 -31.37 19.16
CA ASP A 444 3.28 -31.77 18.50
C ASP A 444 3.17 -31.84 16.96
N SER A 445 1.98 -31.56 16.43
CA SER A 445 1.77 -31.63 14.98
C SER A 445 2.42 -30.47 14.22
N ARG A 446 2.75 -30.77 12.96
CA ARG A 446 3.31 -29.80 12.01
C ARG A 446 2.39 -29.62 10.81
N VAL A 447 2.43 -28.43 10.22
CA VAL A 447 1.68 -28.10 9.00
C VAL A 447 2.65 -28.00 7.84
N VAL A 448 2.45 -28.78 6.79
CA VAL A 448 3.25 -28.74 5.56
C VAL A 448 2.56 -27.82 4.57
N LEU A 449 3.21 -26.68 4.27
CA LEU A 449 2.69 -25.64 3.39
C LEU A 449 3.12 -25.88 1.95
N ARG A 450 2.19 -25.70 1.02
CA ARG A 450 2.42 -25.58 -0.43
C ARG A 450 1.67 -24.37 -0.97
N TRP A 451 2.17 -23.84 -2.08
CA TRP A 451 1.55 -22.69 -2.75
C TRP A 451 1.01 -23.10 -4.11
N ALA A 452 -0.29 -22.87 -4.34
CA ALA A 452 -0.93 -23.14 -5.63
C ALA A 452 -0.42 -22.22 -6.75
N CYS A 453 0.10 -21.05 -6.40
CA CYS A 453 0.68 -20.09 -7.34
C CYS A 453 2.09 -20.48 -7.85
N LEU A 454 2.76 -21.44 -7.25
CA LEU A 454 4.03 -21.96 -7.75
C LEU A 454 3.76 -23.07 -8.77
N CYS A 455 4.31 -22.92 -9.97
CA CYS A 455 4.23 -23.92 -11.03
C CYS A 455 5.27 -25.01 -10.80
N ASP A 456 5.12 -25.82 -9.75
CA ASP A 456 6.00 -26.94 -9.48
C ASP A 456 5.27 -28.28 -9.67
N ALA A 457 5.55 -28.95 -10.78
CA ALA A 457 5.01 -30.29 -11.07
C ALA A 457 5.56 -31.38 -10.11
N ALA A 458 6.66 -31.10 -9.41
CA ALA A 458 7.26 -32.04 -8.45
C ALA A 458 6.51 -32.09 -7.12
N HIS A 459 5.68 -31.08 -6.82
CA HIS A 459 4.96 -30.99 -5.55
C HIS A 459 3.44 -30.87 -5.78
N PRO A 460 2.73 -32.01 -6.00
CA PRO A 460 1.29 -31.99 -6.22
C PRO A 460 0.52 -31.28 -5.11
N GLN A 461 -0.41 -30.42 -5.49
CA GLN A 461 -1.22 -29.63 -4.55
C GLN A 461 -2.10 -30.48 -3.64
N ASP A 462 -2.39 -31.72 -4.06
CA ASP A 462 -3.18 -32.68 -3.30
C ASP A 462 -2.34 -33.59 -2.38
N PHE A 463 -1.04 -33.35 -2.23
CA PHE A 463 -0.10 -34.15 -1.45
C PHE A 463 -0.07 -35.65 -1.83
N SER A 464 -0.37 -36.01 -3.10
CA SER A 464 -0.36 -37.41 -3.56
C SER A 464 1.04 -38.03 -3.52
N ASP A 465 2.09 -37.25 -3.51
CA ASP A 465 3.50 -37.60 -3.32
C ASP A 465 3.90 -37.91 -1.86
N ARG A 466 3.03 -37.53 -0.88
CA ARG A 466 3.31 -37.60 0.57
C ARG A 466 2.39 -38.60 1.25
N LYS A 467 2.91 -39.80 1.58
CA LYS A 467 2.17 -40.86 2.30
C LYS A 467 1.93 -40.51 3.78
N ASP A 468 2.73 -39.60 4.34
CA ASP A 468 2.64 -39.13 5.72
C ASP A 468 1.59 -38.00 5.89
N ILE A 469 0.92 -37.55 4.82
CA ILE A 469 -0.13 -36.53 4.85
C ILE A 469 -1.41 -37.12 4.26
N GLU A 470 -2.36 -37.48 5.11
CA GLU A 470 -3.68 -37.96 4.72
C GLU A 470 -4.76 -36.87 4.77
N VAL A 471 -4.57 -35.86 5.64
CA VAL A 471 -5.50 -34.75 5.84
C VAL A 471 -4.82 -33.47 5.42
N PHE A 472 -5.50 -32.72 4.59
CA PHE A 472 -4.99 -31.43 4.13
C PHE A 472 -6.12 -30.46 3.80
N TYR A 473 -5.80 -29.16 3.94
CA TYR A 473 -6.66 -28.07 3.55
C TYR A 473 -6.18 -27.47 2.23
N SER A 474 -7.08 -27.12 1.34
CA SER A 474 -6.79 -26.36 0.14
C SER A 474 -7.64 -25.11 0.06
N GLN A 475 -7.00 -23.99 -0.13
CA GLN A 475 -7.65 -22.72 -0.34
C GLN A 475 -8.17 -22.56 -1.77
N ASP A 476 -7.42 -23.08 -2.74
CA ASP A 476 -7.80 -23.12 -4.15
C ASP A 476 -6.98 -24.20 -4.87
N PHE A 477 -7.63 -25.04 -5.65
CA PHE A 477 -6.94 -25.93 -6.56
C PHE A 477 -6.84 -25.27 -7.93
N ARG A 478 -5.61 -25.10 -8.44
CA ARG A 478 -5.40 -24.77 -9.85
C ARG A 478 -5.70 -25.99 -10.69
N GLU A 479 -6.85 -25.97 -11.36
CA GLU A 479 -7.21 -27.03 -12.28
C GLU A 479 -7.02 -26.59 -13.74
N PRO A 480 -6.80 -27.54 -14.67
CA PRO A 480 -6.91 -27.27 -16.09
C PRO A 480 -8.27 -26.67 -16.43
N GLU A 481 -8.30 -25.78 -17.43
CA GLU A 481 -9.53 -25.15 -17.89
C GLU A 481 -10.66 -26.16 -18.07
N GLY A 482 -11.80 -25.92 -17.44
CA GLY A 482 -13.01 -26.74 -17.55
C GLY A 482 -13.24 -27.78 -16.46
N THR A 483 -12.32 -27.98 -15.52
CA THR A 483 -12.52 -28.86 -14.38
C THR A 483 -12.75 -28.06 -13.09
N TYR A 484 -13.72 -28.49 -12.29
CA TYR A 484 -14.09 -27.84 -11.04
C TYR A 484 -13.86 -28.78 -9.86
N ARG A 485 -13.16 -28.30 -8.83
CA ARG A 485 -13.09 -28.93 -7.52
C ARG A 485 -13.51 -27.98 -6.42
N ASP A 486 -14.18 -28.54 -5.41
CA ASP A 486 -14.43 -27.80 -4.18
C ASP A 486 -13.12 -27.66 -3.39
N TYR A 487 -12.92 -26.51 -2.78
CA TYR A 487 -11.83 -26.26 -1.84
C TYR A 487 -12.29 -26.58 -0.41
N GLY A 488 -11.35 -26.73 0.51
CA GLY A 488 -11.62 -26.98 1.91
C GLY A 488 -10.71 -28.06 2.50
N LEU A 489 -11.10 -28.55 3.68
CA LEU A 489 -10.41 -29.64 4.37
C LEU A 489 -10.86 -30.99 3.83
N CYS A 490 -9.90 -31.79 3.36
CA CYS A 490 -10.13 -33.10 2.81
C CYS A 490 -9.28 -34.15 3.51
N ARG A 491 -9.77 -35.40 3.50
CA ARG A 491 -9.00 -36.60 3.82
C ARG A 491 -8.82 -37.44 2.58
N ARG A 492 -7.60 -37.92 2.33
CA ARG A 492 -7.31 -38.93 1.33
C ARG A 492 -7.61 -40.30 1.91
N LEU A 493 -8.51 -41.02 1.30
CA LEU A 493 -8.82 -42.43 1.64
C LEU A 493 -7.77 -43.37 1.04
N PRO A 494 -7.67 -44.62 1.53
CA PRO A 494 -6.69 -45.60 1.01
C PRO A 494 -6.82 -45.92 -0.49
N ASP A 495 -7.99 -45.73 -1.07
CA ASP A 495 -8.26 -45.88 -2.51
C ASP A 495 -7.90 -44.61 -3.33
N GLY A 496 -7.39 -43.58 -2.67
CA GLY A 496 -7.01 -42.31 -3.29
C GLY A 496 -8.15 -41.28 -3.44
N VAL A 497 -9.38 -41.65 -3.09
CA VAL A 497 -10.53 -40.74 -3.12
C VAL A 497 -10.39 -39.64 -2.05
N LEU A 498 -10.71 -38.40 -2.40
CA LEU A 498 -10.74 -37.27 -1.47
C LEU A 498 -12.13 -37.17 -0.84
N GLN A 499 -12.17 -37.30 0.49
CA GLN A 499 -13.36 -37.11 1.30
C GLN A 499 -13.39 -35.70 1.86
N PRO A 500 -14.37 -34.83 1.52
CA PRO A 500 -14.50 -33.52 2.09
C PRO A 500 -14.95 -33.62 3.55
N LEU A 501 -14.23 -32.95 4.45
CA LEU A 501 -14.47 -32.90 5.90
C LEU A 501 -15.07 -31.58 6.38
N GLY A 502 -14.59 -30.48 5.82
CA GLY A 502 -15.02 -29.13 6.18
C GLY A 502 -14.75 -28.16 5.05
N LEU A 503 -15.75 -27.37 4.71
CA LEU A 503 -15.70 -26.38 3.64
C LEU A 503 -15.89 -24.99 4.22
N PRO A 504 -14.99 -24.04 3.99
CA PRO A 504 -15.26 -22.64 4.27
C PRO A 504 -16.33 -22.14 3.29
N GLU A 505 -17.44 -21.63 3.79
CA GLU A 505 -18.47 -21.04 2.96
C GLU A 505 -18.50 -19.53 3.12
N TRP A 506 -18.29 -18.82 2.04
CA TRP A 506 -18.40 -17.37 2.00
C TRP A 506 -19.83 -16.96 1.68
N ARG A 507 -20.46 -16.28 2.60
CA ARG A 507 -21.85 -15.82 2.53
C ARG A 507 -21.91 -14.43 1.86
N TRP A 508 -21.60 -14.42 0.55
CA TRP A 508 -21.68 -13.20 -0.26
C TRP A 508 -23.07 -12.57 -0.26
N ASP A 509 -24.11 -13.38 -0.08
CA ASP A 509 -25.49 -12.93 0.08
C ASP A 509 -25.63 -12.00 1.30
N VAL A 510 -25.01 -12.33 2.42
CA VAL A 510 -24.99 -11.48 3.61
C VAL A 510 -24.26 -10.17 3.31
N PHE A 511 -23.05 -10.26 2.74
CA PHE A 511 -22.24 -9.09 2.45
C PHE A 511 -22.93 -8.12 1.48
N PHE A 512 -23.35 -8.59 0.32
CA PHE A 512 -23.98 -7.74 -0.70
C PHE A 512 -25.30 -7.13 -0.23
N THR A 513 -26.09 -7.89 0.55
CA THR A 513 -27.36 -7.39 1.12
C THR A 513 -27.11 -6.25 2.10
N GLU A 514 -26.11 -6.35 2.99
CA GLU A 514 -25.80 -5.29 3.95
C GLU A 514 -25.23 -4.04 3.26
N ILE A 515 -24.39 -4.21 2.22
CA ILE A 515 -23.91 -3.07 1.44
C ILE A 515 -25.07 -2.34 0.76
N VAL A 516 -25.94 -3.04 0.04
CA VAL A 516 -27.10 -2.43 -0.63
C VAL A 516 -28.06 -1.79 0.38
N ARG A 517 -28.28 -2.44 1.54
CA ARG A 517 -29.06 -1.89 2.65
C ARG A 517 -28.49 -0.57 3.17
N SER A 518 -27.15 -0.47 3.28
CA SER A 518 -26.48 0.75 3.72
C SER A 518 -26.69 1.92 2.73
N VAL A 519 -26.76 1.64 1.44
CA VAL A 519 -27.03 2.66 0.41
C VAL A 519 -28.48 3.13 0.49
N PHE A 520 -29.46 2.23 0.58
CA PHE A 520 -30.87 2.59 0.77
C PHE A 520 -31.11 3.37 2.07
N ALA A 521 -30.40 3.03 3.14
CA ALA A 521 -30.50 3.73 4.41
C ALA A 521 -29.77 5.09 4.42
N GLY A 522 -28.96 5.40 3.40
CA GLY A 522 -28.14 6.62 3.35
C GLY A 522 -26.94 6.59 4.32
N THR A 523 -26.59 5.42 4.85
CA THR A 523 -25.45 5.25 5.77
C THR A 523 -24.14 4.97 5.02
N TRP A 524 -24.20 4.68 3.72
CA TRP A 524 -23.01 4.54 2.89
C TRP A 524 -22.14 5.80 2.93
N ASP A 525 -22.75 6.98 2.77
CA ASP A 525 -22.02 8.25 2.66
C ASP A 525 -21.56 8.82 4.03
N SER A 526 -21.89 8.13 5.14
CA SER A 526 -21.62 8.59 6.50
C SER A 526 -20.19 8.31 6.98
N ALA A 527 -19.27 7.92 6.10
CA ALA A 527 -17.86 7.79 6.48
C ALA A 527 -17.26 9.19 6.70
N PRO A 528 -16.95 9.60 7.94
CA PRO A 528 -16.44 10.94 8.18
C PRO A 528 -15.04 11.10 7.58
N GLY A 529 -14.85 12.17 6.80
CA GLY A 529 -13.52 12.67 6.46
C GLY A 529 -12.79 11.98 5.31
N GLY A 530 -13.50 11.33 4.34
CA GLY A 530 -12.82 10.78 3.14
C GLY A 530 -11.94 9.55 3.42
N ARG A 531 -12.24 8.77 4.46
CA ARG A 531 -11.45 7.59 4.84
C ARG A 531 -11.64 6.45 3.83
N ALA A 532 -10.54 5.76 3.52
CA ALA A 532 -10.59 4.50 2.79
C ALA A 532 -11.24 3.41 3.66
N ILE A 533 -12.27 2.74 3.15
CA ILE A 533 -12.98 1.68 3.86
C ILE A 533 -12.64 0.33 3.25
N ASN A 534 -12.17 -0.57 4.11
CA ASN A 534 -11.92 -1.97 3.79
C ASN A 534 -12.84 -2.84 4.65
N TYR A 535 -13.74 -3.60 4.01
CA TYR A 535 -14.61 -4.56 4.68
C TYR A 535 -13.88 -5.89 4.83
N TRP A 536 -13.66 -6.31 6.05
CA TRP A 536 -13.00 -7.57 6.38
C TRP A 536 -13.84 -8.37 7.37
N TRP A 537 -14.96 -8.90 6.88
CA TRP A 537 -15.97 -9.59 7.66
C TRP A 537 -15.66 -11.07 7.79
N GLY A 538 -15.95 -11.66 8.96
CA GLY A 538 -15.71 -13.06 9.30
C GLY A 538 -16.93 -13.72 9.94
N LEU A 539 -16.69 -14.71 10.81
CA LEU A 539 -17.71 -15.55 11.44
C LEU A 539 -18.79 -14.75 12.17
N LYS A 540 -18.42 -13.81 13.01
CA LYS A 540 -19.35 -13.02 13.82
C LYS A 540 -20.34 -12.19 12.99
N SER A 541 -19.92 -11.71 11.84
CA SER A 541 -20.80 -10.98 10.92
C SER A 541 -21.77 -11.89 10.16
N GLY A 542 -21.57 -13.22 10.21
CA GLY A 542 -22.26 -14.19 9.40
C GLY A 542 -21.85 -14.20 7.91
N ALA A 543 -20.79 -13.44 7.54
CA ALA A 543 -20.25 -13.44 6.18
C ALA A 543 -19.44 -14.70 5.86
N GLU A 544 -19.02 -15.44 6.88
CA GLU A 544 -18.37 -16.73 6.76
C GLU A 544 -18.99 -17.76 7.68
N ARG A 545 -18.90 -19.02 7.29
CA ARG A 545 -19.23 -20.20 8.12
C ARG A 545 -18.45 -21.42 7.63
N VAL A 546 -18.43 -22.48 8.44
CA VAL A 546 -17.90 -23.78 8.03
C VAL A 546 -19.06 -24.74 7.77
N GLU A 547 -19.09 -25.35 6.58
CA GLU A 547 -19.97 -26.46 6.25
C GLU A 547 -19.24 -27.78 6.47
N TYR A 548 -19.90 -28.76 7.09
CA TYR A 548 -19.35 -30.08 7.37
C TYR A 548 -20.11 -31.14 6.52
N PRO A 549 -19.68 -31.42 5.28
CA PRO A 549 -20.40 -32.31 4.37
C PRO A 549 -20.33 -33.76 4.82
N THR A 550 -19.27 -34.17 5.52
CA THR A 550 -19.14 -35.49 6.11
C THR A 550 -19.64 -35.49 7.56
N ARG A 551 -20.45 -36.47 7.93
CA ARG A 551 -20.93 -36.61 9.29
C ARG A 551 -19.77 -36.84 10.26
N LEU A 552 -19.58 -35.90 11.16
CA LEU A 552 -18.62 -35.99 12.26
C LEU A 552 -19.29 -36.67 13.47
N ASN A 553 -18.48 -37.21 14.39
CA ASN A 553 -19.02 -37.68 15.65
C ASN A 553 -19.53 -36.50 16.50
N ASP A 554 -20.48 -36.79 17.41
CA ASP A 554 -21.18 -35.74 18.17
C ASP A 554 -20.23 -34.93 19.06
N GLY A 555 -19.19 -35.55 19.64
CA GLY A 555 -18.20 -34.90 20.47
C GLY A 555 -17.35 -33.88 19.65
N THR A 556 -16.87 -34.29 18.48
CA THR A 556 -16.15 -33.39 17.58
C THR A 556 -17.03 -32.21 17.15
N MET A 557 -18.28 -32.48 16.77
CA MET A 557 -19.21 -31.42 16.35
C MET A 557 -19.51 -30.43 17.50
N GLN A 558 -19.68 -30.95 18.72
CA GLN A 558 -19.90 -30.10 19.90
C GLN A 558 -18.69 -29.21 20.19
N LEU A 559 -17.47 -29.77 20.12
CA LEU A 559 -16.23 -29.04 20.33
C LEU A 559 -16.07 -27.90 19.31
N LEU A 560 -16.27 -28.20 18.01
CA LEU A 560 -16.16 -27.20 16.93
C LEU A 560 -17.21 -26.08 17.08
N LYS A 561 -18.46 -26.42 17.40
CA LYS A 561 -19.50 -25.41 17.65
C LYS A 561 -19.24 -24.55 18.90
N MET A 562 -18.62 -25.14 19.93
CA MET A 562 -18.20 -24.39 21.10
C MET A 562 -17.08 -23.40 20.74
N ALA A 563 -16.06 -23.85 20.02
CA ALA A 563 -14.96 -23.01 19.56
C ALA A 563 -15.45 -21.89 18.63
N GLU A 564 -16.35 -22.19 17.69
CA GLU A 564 -16.96 -21.20 16.79
C GLU A 564 -17.68 -20.10 17.60
N ARG A 565 -18.47 -20.48 18.60
CA ARG A 565 -19.14 -19.50 19.47
C ARG A 565 -18.16 -18.64 20.24
N GLN A 566 -17.14 -19.26 20.85
CA GLN A 566 -16.13 -18.54 21.61
C GLN A 566 -15.28 -17.60 20.76
N LEU A 567 -15.02 -17.97 19.48
CA LEU A 567 -14.39 -17.05 18.52
C LEU A 567 -15.29 -15.84 18.23
N CYS A 568 -16.58 -16.06 17.97
CA CYS A 568 -17.55 -14.98 17.72
C CYS A 568 -17.71 -14.05 18.93
N ASP A 569 -17.65 -14.60 20.14
CA ASP A 569 -17.77 -13.84 21.39
C ASP A 569 -16.43 -13.17 21.81
N GLY A 570 -15.32 -13.48 21.11
CA GLY A 570 -13.98 -12.96 21.41
C GLY A 570 -13.32 -13.59 22.64
N GLU A 571 -13.85 -14.72 23.12
CA GLU A 571 -13.30 -15.48 24.25
C GLU A 571 -12.07 -16.29 23.86
N ILE A 572 -11.98 -16.77 22.61
CA ILE A 572 -10.79 -17.39 22.05
C ILE A 572 -10.02 -16.33 21.26
N GLN A 573 -8.77 -16.16 21.64
CA GLN A 573 -7.76 -15.44 20.88
C GLN A 573 -7.02 -16.47 20.03
N VAL A 574 -7.16 -16.42 18.69
CA VAL A 574 -6.49 -17.36 17.78
C VAL A 574 -4.97 -17.27 17.93
N PHE A 575 -4.45 -16.07 18.10
CA PHE A 575 -3.02 -15.82 18.24
C PHE A 575 -2.70 -15.45 19.69
N PRO A 576 -1.76 -16.16 20.34
CA PRO A 576 -1.28 -15.77 21.66
C PRO A 576 -0.53 -14.43 21.58
N THR A 577 -0.37 -13.79 22.73
CA THR A 577 0.35 -12.51 22.85
C THR A 577 1.78 -12.59 22.29
N GLU A 578 2.42 -13.74 22.48
CA GLU A 578 3.74 -14.08 21.95
C GLU A 578 3.63 -15.33 21.10
N SER A 579 4.15 -15.28 19.90
CA SER A 579 4.21 -16.41 18.97
C SER A 579 5.63 -16.61 18.47
N TYR A 580 6.01 -17.84 18.22
CA TYR A 580 7.32 -18.16 17.64
C TYR A 580 7.17 -18.44 16.16
N GLY A 581 7.77 -17.56 15.36
CA GLY A 581 7.91 -17.74 13.93
C GLY A 581 9.06 -18.68 13.57
N GLN A 582 9.18 -18.97 12.28
CA GLN A 582 10.28 -19.78 11.74
C GLN A 582 11.64 -19.22 12.18
N GLY A 583 12.59 -20.11 12.44
CA GLY A 583 13.91 -19.74 12.95
C GLY A 583 13.90 -19.25 14.42
N HIS A 584 12.87 -19.59 15.21
CA HIS A 584 12.65 -19.13 16.59
C HIS A 584 12.53 -17.60 16.75
N ALA A 585 12.13 -16.89 15.69
CA ALA A 585 11.84 -15.47 15.77
C ALA A 585 10.64 -15.22 16.67
N LEU A 586 10.82 -14.39 17.71
CA LEU A 586 9.73 -14.02 18.60
C LEU A 586 8.91 -12.88 17.99
N HIS A 587 7.63 -13.14 17.77
CA HIS A 587 6.65 -12.14 17.34
C HIS A 587 5.70 -11.85 18.50
N HIS A 588 5.40 -10.59 18.73
CA HIS A 588 4.46 -10.16 19.75
C HIS A 588 3.57 -9.04 19.24
N ALA A 589 2.32 -9.07 19.68
CA ALA A 589 1.37 -8.01 19.38
C ALA A 589 1.79 -6.70 20.06
N ALA A 590 1.81 -5.60 19.34
CA ALA A 590 2.25 -4.28 19.85
C ALA A 590 1.43 -3.81 21.08
N SER A 591 0.15 -4.18 21.16
CA SER A 591 -0.77 -3.83 22.25
C SER A 591 -1.11 -5.01 23.19
N GLY A 592 -0.38 -6.12 23.11
CA GLY A 592 -0.66 -7.35 23.87
C GLY A 592 -1.69 -8.28 23.23
N ILE A 593 -2.45 -7.80 22.24
CA ILE A 593 -3.38 -8.57 21.42
C ILE A 593 -3.18 -8.11 19.97
N TYR A 594 -3.07 -9.05 19.04
CA TYR A 594 -2.95 -8.71 17.62
C TYR A 594 -4.16 -7.92 17.14
N THR A 595 -3.92 -6.72 16.65
CA THR A 595 -4.95 -5.90 16.04
C THR A 595 -5.38 -6.48 14.70
N PRO A 596 -6.58 -6.16 14.19
CA PRO A 596 -7.00 -6.58 12.86
C PRO A 596 -6.01 -6.17 11.75
N LYS A 597 -5.35 -5.01 11.90
CA LYS A 597 -4.35 -4.54 10.98
C LYS A 597 -3.09 -5.42 11.02
N GLU A 598 -2.56 -5.73 12.19
CA GLU A 598 -1.40 -6.63 12.34
C GLU A 598 -1.69 -8.02 11.78
N LEU A 599 -2.92 -8.54 11.94
CA LEU A 599 -3.33 -9.82 11.35
C LEU A 599 -3.43 -9.75 9.82
N MET A 600 -3.98 -8.67 9.30
CA MET A 600 -4.07 -8.46 7.86
C MET A 600 -2.69 -8.35 7.21
N GLU A 601 -1.78 -7.61 7.84
CA GLU A 601 -0.42 -7.34 7.37
C GLU A 601 0.60 -8.40 7.80
N MET A 602 0.17 -9.48 8.49
CA MET A 602 1.05 -10.56 8.94
C MET A 602 1.85 -11.14 7.77
N ASP A 603 3.17 -11.20 7.91
CA ASP A 603 4.12 -11.54 6.85
C ASP A 603 5.14 -12.63 7.26
N TRP A 604 4.83 -13.35 8.33
CA TRP A 604 5.64 -14.43 8.88
C TRP A 604 4.80 -15.70 9.06
N LEU A 605 5.48 -16.84 9.17
CA LEU A 605 4.87 -18.15 9.39
C LEU A 605 5.29 -18.72 10.76
N GLU A 606 4.36 -19.42 11.41
CA GLU A 606 4.58 -20.13 12.68
C GLU A 606 5.71 -21.16 12.55
N GLU A 607 6.46 -21.39 13.63
CA GLU A 607 7.58 -22.34 13.67
C GLU A 607 7.14 -23.77 13.32
N CYS A 608 5.90 -24.14 13.60
CA CYS A 608 5.36 -25.46 13.27
C CYS A 608 4.96 -25.60 11.79
N VAL A 609 5.05 -24.55 10.99
CA VAL A 609 4.78 -24.57 9.54
C VAL A 609 6.06 -24.94 8.79
N GLU A 610 6.02 -26.03 8.03
CA GLU A 610 7.08 -26.48 7.12
C GLU A 610 6.79 -25.94 5.72
N GLY A 611 7.59 -24.99 5.25
CA GLY A 611 7.44 -24.28 3.97
C GLY A 611 7.74 -22.79 4.15
N GLU A 612 7.87 -22.06 3.07
CA GLU A 612 8.30 -20.64 3.08
C GLU A 612 7.31 -19.79 2.28
N LEU A 613 7.36 -18.47 2.50
CA LEU A 613 6.69 -17.52 1.61
C LEU A 613 7.46 -17.49 0.28
N PRO A 614 6.76 -17.56 -0.88
CA PRO A 614 7.44 -17.57 -2.17
C PRO A 614 8.10 -16.22 -2.46
N SER A 615 9.21 -16.24 -3.17
CA SER A 615 9.80 -15.02 -3.71
C SER A 615 9.01 -14.52 -4.93
N TYR A 616 9.05 -13.20 -5.17
CA TYR A 616 8.34 -12.59 -6.30
C TYR A 616 8.76 -13.18 -7.66
N ASP A 617 10.04 -13.54 -7.80
CA ASP A 617 10.60 -14.06 -9.05
C ASP A 617 10.14 -15.49 -9.37
N GLU A 618 9.72 -16.27 -8.39
CA GLU A 618 9.18 -17.62 -8.58
C GLU A 618 7.74 -17.64 -9.12
N LEU A 619 7.07 -16.49 -9.08
CA LEU A 619 5.65 -16.38 -9.41
C LEU A 619 5.41 -16.14 -10.90
N ASP A 620 4.28 -16.63 -11.42
CA ASP A 620 3.85 -16.33 -12.79
C ASP A 620 3.37 -14.88 -12.95
N ALA A 621 3.26 -14.41 -14.20
CA ALA A 621 2.84 -13.05 -14.52
C ALA A 621 1.46 -12.68 -13.96
N LYS A 622 0.51 -13.64 -13.97
CA LYS A 622 -0.85 -13.43 -13.44
C LYS A 622 -0.82 -13.20 -11.92
N THR A 623 -0.06 -14.02 -11.21
CA THR A 623 0.11 -13.88 -9.76
C THR A 623 0.84 -12.59 -9.41
N ARG A 624 1.90 -12.22 -10.15
CA ARG A 624 2.59 -10.92 -9.97
C ARG A 624 1.64 -9.74 -10.16
N SER A 625 0.77 -9.78 -11.18
CA SER A 625 -0.25 -8.75 -11.40
C SER A 625 -1.22 -8.62 -10.22
N LEU A 626 -1.65 -9.75 -9.64
CA LEU A 626 -2.45 -9.76 -8.42
C LEU A 626 -1.69 -9.16 -7.22
N LEU A 627 -0.43 -9.56 -7.03
CA LEU A 627 0.39 -9.12 -5.90
C LEU A 627 0.72 -7.63 -5.96
N ASN A 628 0.84 -7.05 -7.14
CA ASN A 628 1.06 -5.60 -7.28
C ASN A 628 -0.07 -4.78 -6.64
N VAL A 629 -1.27 -5.32 -6.55
CA VAL A 629 -2.45 -4.67 -5.94
C VAL A 629 -2.65 -5.11 -4.49
N ASN A 630 -2.58 -6.41 -4.21
CA ASN A 630 -3.04 -7.01 -2.95
C ASN A 630 -1.99 -7.91 -2.27
N GLY A 631 -0.76 -7.93 -2.75
CA GLY A 631 0.30 -8.81 -2.25
C GLY A 631 1.01 -8.27 -1.03
N LEU A 632 1.58 -9.19 -0.25
CA LEU A 632 2.44 -8.87 0.89
C LEU A 632 3.70 -8.10 0.45
N ASP A 633 4.06 -7.09 1.18
CA ASP A 633 5.22 -6.24 0.85
C ASP A 633 6.53 -7.03 0.89
N ILE A 634 6.70 -7.97 1.82
CA ILE A 634 7.87 -8.84 1.91
C ILE A 634 8.05 -9.69 0.63
N VAL A 635 6.96 -10.18 0.04
CA VAL A 635 7.01 -10.99 -1.19
C VAL A 635 7.34 -10.13 -2.40
N LYS A 636 6.90 -8.87 -2.42
CA LYS A 636 7.24 -7.90 -3.48
C LYS A 636 8.71 -7.47 -3.46
N GLY A 637 9.49 -7.87 -2.44
CA GLY A 637 10.86 -7.44 -2.26
C GLY A 637 10.98 -6.01 -1.72
N THR A 638 9.93 -5.48 -1.13
CA THR A 638 9.97 -4.24 -0.36
C THR A 638 10.46 -4.59 1.04
N PRO A 639 11.65 -4.18 1.49
CA PRO A 639 12.07 -4.38 2.88
C PRO A 639 11.10 -3.64 3.81
N GLN A 640 10.75 -4.27 4.91
CA GLN A 640 9.99 -3.62 6.01
C GLN A 640 10.72 -2.45 6.60
#